data_c70a0d4fd5405c5ff9bfd1cf8af93b1a
#
_entry.id   c70a0d4fd5405c5ff9bfd1cf8af93b1a
#
_cell.length_a   1.000
_cell.length_b   1.000
_cell.length_c   1.000
_cell.angle_alpha   90.00
_cell.angle_beta   90.00
_cell.angle_gamma   90.00
#
_symmetry.space_group_name_H-M   'P 1'
#
loop_
_entity.id
_entity.type
_entity.pdbx_description
1 polymer ?
#
loop_
_entity_poly.entity_id
_entity_poly.type
_entity_poly.pdbx_seq_one_letter_code
_entity_poly.pdbx_strand_id
1 'polypeptide(L)'
;MYLFEGLNHIIQEYLPPEQIELVKRAFVIARDAHEGQSRSSGEPYITHPVAVASIIAEMRLDHEAVMAALLHDVIEDTPYTEEQLKDEFGASVAEIVEGVSKLDKLKFRTRQEAEVANFRKMILAMTKDIRVVLIKLADRTHNMRTLSALRPDKRRRIAKETLEIYAPLAHRLGIEHIKNELEDLGFEAMHPQRYAVLQKVVQIARGNRKDMIERISAEIKGRLDDVGIQARVFGREKHLYAIYQKMRLKDQQFHSIMDIYAFRTVVENVDTCYRVLGQMHSLYKPRPGRVKDYIAVPKANGYQSLHTSMIGPHGVPVEVQIRTEEMDQMAEMGVAAHWAYKQGGKNDSTSAQIRAQRWLQSLVELQQSAGNSFEFIESVKSEFFPKEIYVFTPKGRIVELPKGATPVDFAYAVHTDIGKNCVAANVDRKPYPLSQPLESGQTIDILTSPNARPNVAWLNFVVTAKARSSIRHALKDLRRDEAIESGKRQLAHALSPLKPEELNPEFIQQVLADLKLTSLNDVFMEIGLGNQMSTVIAHRLLGESIEIDTDGNPDNNAMPLEITANGGLLTTFAQCCHPVPGDPIIAYASPGKGLVIHHEACSNLKDRKDNPKHYMPVDWEKSDTQIEFETELRIEMINQQGTLPHLMSTISSMDSNIQSIWTEEQEGRLYQIIVLLTVKDNKHLANIIRKIKQMPELIHIERNINQ
;
A
#
# COMPACT_ATOMS: atom_id res chain seq x y z
N MET A 1 20.62 -30.24 27.10
CA MET A 1 21.99 -29.98 26.60
C MET A 1 22.10 -30.33 25.14
N TYR A 2 21.76 -31.54 24.68
CA TYR A 2 21.88 -31.98 23.30
C TYR A 2 21.22 -31.01 22.27
N LEU A 3 20.03 -30.47 22.57
CA LEU A 3 19.34 -29.51 21.68
C LEU A 3 20.05 -28.14 21.54
N PHE A 4 20.91 -27.79 22.49
CA PHE A 4 21.67 -26.55 22.48
C PHE A 4 22.99 -26.65 21.67
N GLU A 5 23.50 -27.86 21.44
CA GLU A 5 24.80 -28.06 20.80
C GLU A 5 24.88 -27.46 19.39
N GLY A 6 23.82 -27.60 18.57
CA GLY A 6 23.78 -27.01 17.24
C GLY A 6 23.85 -25.49 17.27
N LEU A 7 23.04 -24.85 18.12
CA LEU A 7 23.07 -23.40 18.32
C LEU A 7 24.43 -22.96 18.86
N ASN A 8 24.96 -23.68 19.85
CA ASN A 8 26.26 -23.38 20.46
C ASN A 8 27.40 -23.37 19.44
N HIS A 9 27.39 -24.33 18.51
CA HIS A 9 28.41 -24.39 17.44
C HIS A 9 28.36 -23.12 16.55
N ILE A 10 27.17 -22.67 16.19
CA ILE A 10 27.01 -21.48 15.36
C ILE A 10 27.49 -20.22 16.10
N ILE A 11 27.06 -20.01 17.36
CA ILE A 11 27.40 -18.79 18.11
C ILE A 11 28.87 -18.73 18.52
N GLN A 12 29.54 -19.88 18.70
CA GLN A 12 30.99 -19.94 19.00
C GLN A 12 31.86 -19.37 17.87
N GLU A 13 31.33 -19.30 16.64
CA GLU A 13 32.11 -18.75 15.52
C GLU A 13 32.28 -17.21 15.60
N TYR A 14 31.38 -16.51 16.37
CA TYR A 14 31.36 -15.07 16.34
C TYR A 14 31.06 -14.35 17.66
N LEU A 15 30.55 -15.04 18.69
CA LEU A 15 30.32 -14.44 20.00
C LEU A 15 31.47 -14.77 20.99
N PRO A 16 31.82 -13.80 21.87
CA PRO A 16 32.77 -14.06 22.94
C PRO A 16 32.19 -15.01 24.00
N PRO A 17 33.05 -15.75 24.75
CA PRO A 17 32.62 -16.76 25.71
C PRO A 17 31.65 -16.25 26.79
N GLU A 18 31.81 -15.01 27.24
CA GLU A 18 30.93 -14.39 28.24
C GLU A 18 29.49 -14.26 27.73
N GLN A 19 29.33 -13.85 26.47
CA GLN A 19 28.01 -13.73 25.84
C GLN A 19 27.38 -15.08 25.55
N ILE A 20 28.18 -16.10 25.25
CA ILE A 20 27.71 -17.48 25.05
C ILE A 20 27.09 -18.05 26.34
N GLU A 21 27.69 -17.76 27.50
CA GLU A 21 27.12 -18.19 28.80
C GLU A 21 25.77 -17.50 29.10
N LEU A 22 25.58 -16.24 28.68
CA LEU A 22 24.27 -15.58 28.79
C LEU A 22 23.22 -16.25 27.90
N VAL A 23 23.57 -16.57 26.65
CA VAL A 23 22.68 -17.30 25.73
C VAL A 23 22.32 -18.68 26.29
N LYS A 24 23.29 -19.40 26.88
CA LYS A 24 23.05 -20.69 27.52
C LYS A 24 22.11 -20.58 28.72
N ARG A 25 22.24 -19.52 29.52
CA ARG A 25 21.30 -19.24 30.61
C ARG A 25 19.88 -18.99 30.08
N ALA A 26 19.72 -18.22 29.00
CA ALA A 26 18.43 -17.99 28.34
C ALA A 26 17.80 -19.31 27.83
N PHE A 27 18.63 -20.20 27.25
CA PHE A 27 18.16 -21.55 26.86
C PHE A 27 17.64 -22.37 28.04
N VAL A 28 18.35 -22.38 29.19
CA VAL A 28 17.93 -23.11 30.38
C VAL A 28 16.57 -22.59 30.87
N ILE A 29 16.41 -21.30 30.99
CA ILE A 29 15.15 -20.69 31.43
C ILE A 29 14.01 -20.97 30.44
N ALA A 30 14.25 -20.82 29.12
CA ALA A 30 13.24 -21.14 28.11
C ALA A 30 12.83 -22.62 28.16
N ARG A 31 13.78 -23.53 28.35
CA ARG A 31 13.52 -24.99 28.52
C ARG A 31 12.63 -25.27 29.74
N ASP A 32 13.01 -24.69 30.87
CA ASP A 32 12.32 -24.97 32.16
C ASP A 32 10.92 -24.33 32.18
N ALA A 33 10.77 -23.14 31.57
CA ALA A 33 9.49 -22.46 31.44
C ALA A 33 8.49 -23.23 30.54
N HIS A 34 8.97 -23.92 29.50
CA HIS A 34 8.16 -24.72 28.59
C HIS A 34 8.14 -26.24 28.95
N GLU A 35 8.56 -26.59 30.16
CA GLU A 35 8.55 -28.01 30.59
C GLU A 35 7.14 -28.60 30.51
N GLY A 36 7.01 -29.79 29.91
CA GLY A 36 5.72 -30.47 29.72
C GLY A 36 4.88 -29.99 28.54
N GLN A 37 5.27 -28.93 27.86
CA GLN A 37 4.59 -28.46 26.64
C GLN A 37 5.11 -29.19 25.39
N SER A 38 4.20 -29.50 24.46
CA SER A 38 4.51 -30.15 23.17
C SER A 38 3.90 -29.42 22.00
N ARG A 39 4.57 -29.43 20.86
CA ARG A 39 4.05 -28.92 19.60
C ARG A 39 3.02 -29.86 18.98
N SER A 40 2.29 -29.36 17.95
CA SER A 40 1.35 -30.19 17.17
C SER A 40 2.04 -31.36 16.44
N SER A 41 3.37 -31.31 16.27
CA SER A 41 4.19 -32.43 15.75
C SER A 41 4.49 -33.52 16.79
N GLY A 42 4.21 -33.26 18.07
CA GLY A 42 4.55 -34.16 19.20
C GLY A 42 5.93 -33.92 19.79
N GLU A 43 6.73 -33.02 19.24
CA GLU A 43 8.07 -32.68 19.77
C GLU A 43 7.95 -31.75 21.00
N PRO A 44 8.94 -31.76 21.92
CA PRO A 44 9.01 -30.81 23.02
C PRO A 44 9.00 -29.36 22.50
N TYR A 45 8.27 -28.45 23.16
CA TYR A 45 8.09 -27.07 22.68
C TYR A 45 9.41 -26.32 22.50
N ILE A 46 10.39 -26.57 23.39
CA ILE A 46 11.71 -25.90 23.35
C ILE A 46 12.46 -26.06 22.04
N THR A 47 12.14 -27.08 21.21
CA THR A 47 12.74 -27.24 19.87
C THR A 47 12.47 -26.07 18.98
N HIS A 48 11.32 -25.38 19.15
CA HIS A 48 10.96 -24.20 18.38
C HIS A 48 11.81 -22.97 18.72
N PRO A 49 11.87 -22.49 19.96
CA PRO A 49 12.74 -21.37 20.31
C PRO A 49 14.20 -21.59 19.92
N VAL A 50 14.72 -22.82 20.10
CA VAL A 50 16.09 -23.15 19.67
C VAL A 50 16.26 -23.02 18.16
N ALA A 51 15.31 -23.49 17.36
CA ALA A 51 15.38 -23.37 15.91
C ALA A 51 15.28 -21.89 15.46
N VAL A 52 14.42 -21.10 16.10
CA VAL A 52 14.31 -19.65 15.85
C VAL A 52 15.63 -18.96 16.20
N ALA A 53 16.22 -19.25 17.35
CA ALA A 53 17.51 -18.72 17.77
C ALA A 53 18.65 -19.13 16.84
N SER A 54 18.61 -20.36 16.29
CA SER A 54 19.60 -20.82 15.30
C SER A 54 19.51 -20.02 14.01
N ILE A 55 18.31 -19.73 13.51
CA ILE A 55 18.13 -18.86 12.32
C ILE A 55 18.69 -17.45 12.58
N ILE A 56 18.46 -16.89 13.78
CA ILE A 56 18.99 -15.59 14.19
C ILE A 56 20.53 -15.64 14.31
N ALA A 57 21.08 -16.71 14.84
CA ALA A 57 22.53 -16.93 14.95
C ALA A 57 23.22 -17.12 13.57
N GLU A 58 22.57 -17.79 12.62
CA GLU A 58 23.03 -17.91 11.22
C GLU A 58 23.12 -16.54 10.54
N MET A 59 22.26 -15.59 10.92
CA MET A 59 22.33 -14.19 10.48
C MET A 59 23.41 -13.39 11.22
N ARG A 60 24.14 -13.98 12.18
CA ARG A 60 25.19 -13.37 12.99
C ARG A 60 24.74 -12.13 13.77
N LEU A 61 23.50 -12.15 14.30
CA LEU A 61 23.00 -11.11 15.19
C LEU A 61 23.70 -11.18 16.57
N ASP A 62 23.54 -10.11 17.33
CA ASP A 62 24.10 -10.00 18.69
C ASP A 62 23.49 -11.03 19.67
N HIS A 63 24.15 -11.22 20.81
CA HIS A 63 23.72 -12.15 21.83
C HIS A 63 22.33 -11.81 22.42
N GLU A 64 21.98 -10.51 22.48
CA GLU A 64 20.65 -10.08 22.95
C GLU A 64 19.53 -10.54 22.02
N ALA A 65 19.73 -10.46 20.71
CA ALA A 65 18.77 -10.97 19.73
C ALA A 65 18.62 -12.50 19.81
N VAL A 66 19.74 -13.24 20.02
CA VAL A 66 19.71 -14.70 20.18
C VAL A 66 19.00 -15.09 21.49
N MET A 67 19.26 -14.37 22.59
CA MET A 67 18.54 -14.58 23.86
C MET A 67 17.05 -14.27 23.70
N ALA A 68 16.70 -13.14 23.08
CA ALA A 68 15.31 -12.78 22.83
C ALA A 68 14.59 -13.81 21.94
N ALA A 69 15.28 -14.40 20.96
CA ALA A 69 14.75 -15.48 20.13
C ALA A 69 14.48 -16.77 20.93
N LEU A 70 15.32 -17.09 21.90
CA LEU A 70 15.09 -18.23 22.83
C LEU A 70 13.90 -17.99 23.77
N LEU A 71 13.65 -16.75 24.15
CA LEU A 71 12.68 -16.35 25.16
C LEU A 71 11.38 -15.77 24.58
N HIS A 72 11.23 -15.72 23.24
CA HIS A 72 10.17 -14.93 22.58
C HIS A 72 8.73 -15.37 22.94
N ASP A 73 8.51 -16.66 23.23
CA ASP A 73 7.21 -17.21 23.60
C ASP A 73 7.03 -17.35 25.12
N VAL A 74 8.08 -17.10 25.92
CA VAL A 74 8.05 -17.36 27.39
C VAL A 74 7.00 -16.49 28.09
N ILE A 75 6.84 -15.21 27.69
CA ILE A 75 5.81 -14.31 28.28
C ILE A 75 4.39 -14.73 27.86
N GLU A 76 4.21 -15.33 26.67
CA GLU A 76 2.89 -15.67 26.14
C GLU A 76 2.36 -16.99 26.67
N ASP A 77 3.22 -17.99 26.66
CA ASP A 77 2.83 -19.38 26.86
C ASP A 77 3.18 -19.91 28.27
N THR A 78 3.77 -19.06 29.14
CA THR A 78 4.19 -19.46 30.49
C THR A 78 3.83 -18.38 31.52
N PRO A 79 3.87 -18.69 32.84
CA PRO A 79 3.65 -17.70 33.89
C PRO A 79 4.77 -16.67 34.08
N TYR A 80 5.83 -16.72 33.29
CA TYR A 80 6.99 -15.81 33.37
C TYR A 80 6.61 -14.40 33.00
N THR A 81 7.03 -13.40 33.81
CA THR A 81 6.64 -11.99 33.59
C THR A 81 7.73 -11.19 32.91
N GLU A 82 7.31 -10.06 32.28
CA GLU A 82 8.24 -9.10 31.66
C GLU A 82 9.26 -8.55 32.70
N GLU A 83 8.81 -8.29 33.94
CA GLU A 83 9.67 -7.79 35.02
C GLU A 83 10.78 -8.78 35.35
N GLN A 84 10.43 -10.08 35.45
CA GLN A 84 11.41 -11.15 35.68
C GLN A 84 12.43 -11.24 34.54
N LEU A 85 11.99 -11.12 33.28
CA LEU A 85 12.90 -11.09 32.14
C LEU A 85 13.85 -9.89 32.19
N LYS A 86 13.34 -8.71 32.57
CA LYS A 86 14.12 -7.50 32.70
C LYS A 86 15.18 -7.58 33.78
N ASP A 87 14.84 -8.19 34.91
CA ASP A 87 15.76 -8.37 36.02
C ASP A 87 16.87 -9.38 35.70
N GLU A 88 16.57 -10.42 34.91
CA GLU A 88 17.52 -11.48 34.60
C GLU A 88 18.38 -11.24 33.36
N PHE A 89 17.85 -10.57 32.32
CA PHE A 89 18.48 -10.39 31.02
C PHE A 89 18.63 -8.94 30.59
N GLY A 90 18.14 -8.01 31.40
CA GLY A 90 18.20 -6.58 31.11
C GLY A 90 17.04 -6.05 30.29
N ALA A 91 16.92 -4.71 30.26
CA ALA A 91 15.82 -4.01 29.62
C ALA A 91 15.75 -4.25 28.09
N SER A 92 16.91 -4.33 27.43
CA SER A 92 16.97 -4.53 25.96
C SER A 92 16.32 -5.85 25.51
N VAL A 93 16.67 -6.97 26.18
CA VAL A 93 16.10 -8.28 25.85
C VAL A 93 14.60 -8.32 26.17
N ALA A 94 14.19 -7.77 27.33
CA ALA A 94 12.78 -7.70 27.71
C ALA A 94 11.93 -6.90 26.71
N GLU A 95 12.41 -5.73 26.26
CA GLU A 95 11.74 -4.90 25.26
C GLU A 95 11.60 -5.59 23.89
N ILE A 96 12.63 -6.34 23.46
CA ILE A 96 12.57 -7.12 22.21
C ILE A 96 11.52 -8.23 22.34
N VAL A 97 11.56 -9.01 23.43
CA VAL A 97 10.60 -10.10 23.68
C VAL A 97 9.17 -9.56 23.76
N GLU A 98 8.96 -8.46 24.51
CA GLU A 98 7.66 -7.79 24.59
C GLU A 98 7.19 -7.33 23.20
N GLY A 99 8.10 -6.78 22.39
CA GLY A 99 7.80 -6.35 21.01
C GLY A 99 7.33 -7.51 20.13
N VAL A 100 7.91 -8.69 20.29
CA VAL A 100 7.49 -9.92 19.58
C VAL A 100 6.14 -10.43 20.09
N SER A 101 5.93 -10.47 21.42
CA SER A 101 4.74 -11.01 22.10
C SER A 101 3.48 -10.17 21.92
N LYS A 102 3.58 -8.83 21.94
CA LYS A 102 2.42 -7.94 21.82
C LYS A 102 1.66 -8.08 20.49
N LEU A 103 2.19 -8.82 19.55
CA LEU A 103 1.61 -8.99 18.22
C LEU A 103 0.39 -9.95 18.22
N ASP A 104 0.21 -10.81 19.22
CA ASP A 104 -0.77 -11.89 19.17
C ASP A 104 -2.00 -11.73 20.10
N LYS A 105 -2.02 -10.78 21.06
CA LYS A 105 -2.97 -10.74 22.21
C LYS A 105 -4.31 -10.03 22.07
N LEU A 106 -4.81 -9.59 20.89
CA LEU A 106 -6.07 -8.84 20.83
C LEU A 106 -7.30 -9.67 20.42
N LYS A 107 -8.39 -9.53 21.24
CA LYS A 107 -9.73 -9.99 20.86
C LYS A 107 -10.44 -8.92 20.02
N PHE A 108 -10.81 -9.26 18.79
CA PHE A 108 -11.48 -8.35 17.85
C PHE A 108 -12.89 -8.84 17.52
N ARG A 109 -13.77 -7.90 17.10
CA ARG A 109 -15.14 -8.23 16.66
C ARG A 109 -15.16 -8.93 15.30
N THR A 110 -14.22 -8.59 14.42
CA THR A 110 -14.06 -9.26 13.14
C THR A 110 -12.61 -9.73 12.94
N ARG A 111 -12.44 -10.79 12.17
CA ARG A 111 -11.14 -11.38 11.86
C ARG A 111 -10.24 -10.45 11.06
N GLN A 112 -10.82 -9.66 10.15
CA GLN A 112 -10.09 -8.68 9.35
C GLN A 112 -9.55 -7.52 10.21
N GLU A 113 -10.32 -7.06 11.20
CA GLU A 113 -9.83 -6.05 12.16
C GLU A 113 -8.67 -6.58 13.00
N ALA A 114 -8.70 -7.87 13.35
CA ALA A 114 -7.61 -8.52 14.07
C ALA A 114 -6.30 -8.54 13.25
N GLU A 115 -6.38 -8.94 12.00
CA GLU A 115 -5.22 -8.99 11.09
C GLU A 115 -4.61 -7.59 10.90
N VAL A 116 -5.45 -6.57 10.75
CA VAL A 116 -5.03 -5.16 10.60
C VAL A 116 -4.34 -4.63 11.85
N ALA A 117 -4.95 -4.84 13.00
CA ALA A 117 -4.42 -4.32 14.26
C ALA A 117 -3.12 -5.03 14.68
N ASN A 118 -3.00 -6.34 14.42
CA ASN A 118 -1.77 -7.08 14.63
C ASN A 118 -0.65 -6.56 13.72
N PHE A 119 -0.96 -6.35 12.45
CA PHE A 119 0.00 -5.79 11.50
C PHE A 119 0.44 -4.36 11.89
N ARG A 120 -0.49 -3.52 12.32
CA ARG A 120 -0.22 -2.17 12.83
C ARG A 120 0.73 -2.18 14.03
N LYS A 121 0.51 -3.07 14.99
CA LYS A 121 1.38 -3.23 16.17
C LYS A 121 2.77 -3.72 15.78
N MET A 122 2.84 -4.67 14.86
CA MET A 122 4.09 -5.18 14.32
C MET A 122 4.93 -4.04 13.76
N ILE A 123 4.36 -3.15 12.93
CA ILE A 123 5.06 -1.99 12.40
C ILE A 123 5.56 -1.07 13.51
N LEU A 124 4.74 -0.78 14.52
CA LEU A 124 5.14 0.06 15.65
C LEU A 124 6.28 -0.54 16.49
N ALA A 125 6.26 -1.86 16.70
CA ALA A 125 7.35 -2.56 17.38
C ALA A 125 8.65 -2.52 16.55
N MET A 126 8.53 -2.71 15.24
CA MET A 126 9.65 -2.64 14.29
C MET A 126 10.38 -1.30 14.28
N THR A 127 9.66 -0.18 14.47
CA THR A 127 10.27 1.16 14.48
C THR A 127 11.09 1.42 15.73
N LYS A 128 10.80 0.71 16.83
CA LYS A 128 11.58 0.79 18.06
C LYS A 128 12.86 -0.03 17.93
N ASP A 129 12.76 -1.27 17.51
CA ASP A 129 13.91 -2.16 17.31
C ASP A 129 13.66 -3.13 16.14
N ILE A 130 14.52 -3.07 15.13
CA ILE A 130 14.42 -3.91 13.95
C ILE A 130 14.63 -5.40 14.24
N ARG A 131 15.30 -5.74 15.37
CA ARG A 131 15.51 -7.13 15.80
C ARG A 131 14.20 -7.86 16.05
N VAL A 132 13.15 -7.15 16.49
CA VAL A 132 11.79 -7.69 16.65
C VAL A 132 11.28 -8.32 15.34
N VAL A 133 11.51 -7.64 14.22
CA VAL A 133 11.09 -8.16 12.90
C VAL A 133 11.89 -9.37 12.49
N LEU A 134 13.20 -9.33 12.72
CA LEU A 134 14.09 -10.43 12.36
C LEU A 134 13.71 -11.71 13.12
N ILE A 135 13.42 -11.59 14.41
CA ILE A 135 12.93 -12.71 15.23
C ILE A 135 11.58 -13.20 14.72
N LYS A 136 10.65 -12.29 14.39
CA LYS A 136 9.33 -12.69 13.86
C LYS A 136 9.42 -13.35 12.48
N LEU A 137 10.36 -12.94 11.62
CA LEU A 137 10.64 -13.61 10.36
C LEU A 137 11.25 -15.02 10.59
N ALA A 138 12.16 -15.15 11.54
CA ALA A 138 12.75 -16.44 11.92
C ALA A 138 11.69 -17.39 12.52
N ASP A 139 10.82 -16.88 13.40
CA ASP A 139 9.66 -17.62 13.96
C ASP A 139 8.74 -18.10 12.82
N ARG A 140 8.36 -17.19 11.92
CA ARG A 140 7.52 -17.54 10.75
C ARG A 140 8.19 -18.59 9.86
N THR A 141 9.48 -18.48 9.63
CA THR A 141 10.24 -19.44 8.81
C THR A 141 10.21 -20.83 9.44
N HIS A 142 10.47 -20.95 10.75
CA HIS A 142 10.39 -22.22 11.43
C HIS A 142 8.97 -22.80 11.47
N ASN A 143 7.95 -21.94 11.68
CA ASN A 143 6.55 -22.33 11.61
C ASN A 143 6.16 -22.86 10.22
N MET A 144 6.70 -22.28 9.16
CA MET A 144 6.48 -22.74 7.78
C MET A 144 7.17 -24.09 7.52
N ARG A 145 8.38 -24.32 8.03
CA ARG A 145 9.09 -25.62 7.95
C ARG A 145 8.30 -26.77 8.60
N THR A 146 7.57 -26.46 9.68
CA THR A 146 6.79 -27.45 10.46
C THR A 146 5.28 -27.45 10.13
N LEU A 147 4.88 -26.74 9.07
CA LEU A 147 3.48 -26.50 8.71
C LEU A 147 2.70 -27.78 8.36
N SER A 148 3.40 -28.84 7.92
CA SER A 148 2.83 -30.14 7.54
C SER A 148 2.05 -30.83 8.66
N ALA A 149 2.36 -30.57 9.93
CA ALA A 149 1.67 -31.11 11.09
C ALA A 149 0.26 -30.53 11.32
N LEU A 150 -0.11 -29.44 10.64
CA LEU A 150 -1.39 -28.77 10.80
C LEU A 150 -2.44 -29.26 9.79
N ARG A 151 -3.73 -29.04 10.10
CA ARG A 151 -4.83 -29.33 9.19
C ARG A 151 -4.74 -28.50 7.90
N PRO A 152 -5.23 -29.00 6.74
CA PRO A 152 -5.10 -28.35 5.45
C PRO A 152 -5.66 -26.92 5.37
N ASP A 153 -6.78 -26.64 6.05
CA ASP A 153 -7.41 -25.31 6.13
C ASP A 153 -6.51 -24.30 6.85
N LYS A 154 -5.93 -24.72 7.98
CA LYS A 154 -4.99 -23.88 8.76
C LYS A 154 -3.69 -23.67 8.01
N ARG A 155 -3.16 -24.71 7.33
CA ARG A 155 -1.95 -24.60 6.49
C ARG A 155 -2.11 -23.53 5.39
N ARG A 156 -3.20 -23.60 4.63
CA ARG A 156 -3.45 -22.65 3.55
C ARG A 156 -3.56 -21.20 4.04
N ARG A 157 -4.20 -21.00 5.19
CA ARG A 157 -4.32 -19.67 5.79
C ARG A 157 -2.97 -19.07 6.16
N ILE A 158 -2.15 -19.84 6.91
CA ILE A 158 -0.82 -19.40 7.33
C ILE A 158 0.08 -19.16 6.12
N ALA A 159 0.03 -20.04 5.12
CA ALA A 159 0.79 -19.90 3.88
C ALA A 159 0.38 -18.63 3.09
N LYS A 160 -0.92 -18.34 3.02
CA LYS A 160 -1.42 -17.13 2.36
C LYS A 160 -0.90 -15.86 3.05
N GLU A 161 -1.04 -15.78 4.37
CA GLU A 161 -0.51 -14.68 5.17
C GLU A 161 1.01 -14.51 4.99
N THR A 162 1.75 -15.63 4.97
CA THR A 162 3.19 -15.65 4.76
C THR A 162 3.57 -15.08 3.40
N LEU A 163 2.88 -15.48 2.32
CA LEU A 163 3.14 -14.99 0.96
C LEU A 163 2.70 -13.53 0.75
N GLU A 164 1.66 -13.07 1.46
CA GLU A 164 1.12 -11.71 1.31
C GLU A 164 1.82 -10.67 2.20
N ILE A 165 2.42 -11.07 3.33
CA ILE A 165 2.98 -10.15 4.33
C ILE A 165 4.46 -10.44 4.60
N TYR A 166 4.81 -11.66 5.06
CA TYR A 166 6.14 -11.94 5.58
C TYR A 166 7.22 -12.09 4.51
N ALA A 167 6.91 -12.75 3.39
CA ALA A 167 7.87 -12.86 2.28
C ALA A 167 8.16 -11.49 1.63
N PRO A 168 7.17 -10.62 1.35
CA PRO A 168 7.41 -9.23 0.95
C PRO A 168 8.21 -8.42 1.97
N LEU A 169 7.94 -8.61 3.25
CA LEU A 169 8.67 -7.95 4.33
C LEU A 169 10.16 -8.35 4.33
N ALA A 170 10.44 -9.65 4.23
CA ALA A 170 11.82 -10.17 4.11
C ALA A 170 12.51 -9.60 2.87
N HIS A 171 11.79 -9.51 1.73
CA HIS A 171 12.31 -8.89 0.51
C HIS A 171 12.66 -7.41 0.70
N ARG A 172 11.79 -6.64 1.37
CA ARG A 172 12.02 -5.21 1.63
C ARG A 172 13.21 -4.97 2.56
N LEU A 173 13.43 -5.87 3.50
CA LEU A 173 14.60 -5.86 4.38
C LEU A 173 15.87 -6.43 3.72
N GLY A 174 15.78 -6.91 2.48
CA GLY A 174 16.88 -7.46 1.72
C GLY A 174 17.30 -8.89 2.08
N ILE A 175 16.53 -9.60 2.94
CA ILE A 175 16.85 -10.93 3.42
C ILE A 175 16.36 -11.97 2.40
N GLU A 176 17.09 -12.09 1.29
CA GLU A 176 16.65 -12.89 0.13
C GLU A 176 16.56 -14.39 0.43
N HIS A 177 17.40 -14.96 1.31
CA HIS A 177 17.33 -16.38 1.64
C HIS A 177 16.04 -16.72 2.38
N ILE A 178 15.65 -15.94 3.40
CA ILE A 178 14.36 -16.13 4.11
C ILE A 178 13.18 -15.90 3.19
N LYS A 179 13.21 -14.82 2.40
CA LYS A 179 12.15 -14.55 1.43
C LYS A 179 11.92 -15.73 0.48
N ASN A 180 13.01 -16.26 -0.11
CA ASN A 180 12.93 -17.37 -1.05
C ASN A 180 12.40 -18.64 -0.40
N GLU A 181 12.83 -18.95 0.82
CA GLU A 181 12.36 -20.08 1.59
C GLU A 181 10.86 -19.95 1.96
N LEU A 182 10.45 -18.79 2.45
CA LEU A 182 9.04 -18.51 2.76
C LEU A 182 8.14 -18.60 1.51
N GLU A 183 8.63 -18.14 0.36
CA GLU A 183 7.93 -18.24 -0.91
C GLU A 183 7.78 -19.69 -1.38
N ASP A 184 8.83 -20.50 -1.33
CA ASP A 184 8.79 -21.90 -1.77
C ASP A 184 7.91 -22.74 -0.83
N LEU A 185 8.06 -22.62 0.50
CA LEU A 185 7.21 -23.31 1.49
C LEU A 185 5.74 -22.85 1.41
N GLY A 186 5.53 -21.55 1.20
CA GLY A 186 4.19 -20.99 1.00
C GLY A 186 3.53 -21.52 -0.27
N PHE A 187 4.29 -21.64 -1.36
CA PHE A 187 3.82 -22.22 -2.61
C PHE A 187 3.46 -23.70 -2.47
N GLU A 188 4.29 -24.49 -1.82
CA GLU A 188 4.03 -25.90 -1.51
C GLU A 188 2.71 -26.06 -0.72
N ALA A 189 2.52 -25.26 0.33
CA ALA A 189 1.35 -25.32 1.18
C ALA A 189 0.05 -24.84 0.49
N MET A 190 0.14 -23.83 -0.39
CA MET A 190 -1.00 -23.30 -1.13
C MET A 190 -1.40 -24.14 -2.33
N HIS A 191 -0.43 -24.69 -3.07
CA HIS A 191 -0.62 -25.40 -4.32
C HIS A 191 0.22 -26.69 -4.42
N PRO A 192 0.02 -27.68 -3.54
CA PRO A 192 0.88 -28.85 -3.39
C PRO A 192 1.04 -29.66 -4.69
N GLN A 193 -0.03 -29.81 -5.46
CA GLN A 193 0.04 -30.53 -6.73
C GLN A 193 0.89 -29.80 -7.79
N ARG A 194 0.73 -28.46 -7.89
CA ARG A 194 1.51 -27.65 -8.82
C ARG A 194 2.98 -27.61 -8.41
N TYR A 195 3.25 -27.51 -7.11
CA TYR A 195 4.60 -27.57 -6.58
C TYR A 195 5.28 -28.89 -6.92
N ALA A 196 4.65 -30.02 -6.64
CA ALA A 196 5.21 -31.36 -6.92
C ALA A 196 5.49 -31.59 -8.43
N VAL A 197 4.56 -31.15 -9.30
CA VAL A 197 4.78 -31.23 -10.77
C VAL A 197 5.95 -30.35 -11.18
N LEU A 198 5.97 -29.09 -10.74
CA LEU A 198 7.03 -28.13 -11.10
C LEU A 198 8.39 -28.58 -10.59
N GLN A 199 8.45 -29.08 -9.34
CA GLN A 199 9.66 -29.63 -8.74
C GLN A 199 10.27 -30.75 -9.60
N LYS A 200 9.45 -31.75 -10.02
CA LYS A 200 9.90 -32.84 -10.88
C LYS A 200 10.41 -32.35 -12.22
N VAL A 201 9.66 -31.46 -12.88
CA VAL A 201 10.05 -30.91 -14.19
C VAL A 201 11.35 -30.10 -14.11
N VAL A 202 11.50 -29.29 -13.07
CA VAL A 202 12.74 -28.51 -12.82
C VAL A 202 13.91 -29.45 -12.53
N GLN A 203 13.70 -30.52 -11.75
CA GLN A 203 14.74 -31.49 -11.42
C GLN A 203 15.26 -32.23 -12.67
N ILE A 204 14.36 -32.65 -13.56
CA ILE A 204 14.74 -33.27 -14.85
C ILE A 204 15.48 -32.24 -15.72
N ALA A 205 14.98 -31.01 -15.83
CA ALA A 205 15.63 -29.96 -16.62
C ALA A 205 17.04 -29.61 -16.07
N ARG A 206 17.24 -29.66 -14.75
CA ARG A 206 18.55 -29.45 -14.12
C ARG A 206 19.52 -30.58 -14.43
N GLY A 207 19.07 -31.83 -14.33
CA GLY A 207 19.91 -33.00 -14.67
C GLY A 207 20.47 -32.92 -16.08
N ASN A 208 19.64 -32.57 -17.05
CA ASN A 208 20.05 -32.44 -18.46
C ASN A 208 20.97 -31.22 -18.75
N ARG A 209 21.22 -30.35 -17.76
CA ARG A 209 21.98 -29.10 -17.95
C ARG A 209 23.24 -29.01 -17.13
N LYS A 210 23.54 -29.98 -16.32
CA LYS A 210 24.69 -29.98 -15.40
C LYS A 210 26.00 -29.75 -16.15
N ASP A 211 26.21 -30.50 -17.22
CA ASP A 211 27.44 -30.42 -18.05
C ASP A 211 27.59 -29.02 -18.67
N MET A 212 26.49 -28.40 -19.11
CA MET A 212 26.55 -27.06 -19.70
C MET A 212 26.85 -25.98 -18.63
N ILE A 213 26.29 -26.12 -17.42
CA ILE A 213 26.58 -25.20 -16.29
C ILE A 213 28.05 -25.32 -15.90
N GLU A 214 28.57 -26.54 -15.77
CA GLU A 214 29.97 -26.78 -15.45
C GLU A 214 30.90 -26.22 -16.51
N ARG A 215 30.58 -26.44 -17.80
CA ARG A 215 31.33 -25.91 -18.93
C ARG A 215 31.39 -24.39 -18.95
N ILE A 216 30.23 -23.71 -18.86
CA ILE A 216 30.15 -22.24 -18.86
C ILE A 216 30.90 -21.69 -17.64
N SER A 217 30.74 -22.32 -16.47
CA SER A 217 31.42 -21.92 -15.23
C SER A 217 32.94 -22.00 -15.40
N ALA A 218 33.45 -23.07 -16.04
CA ALA A 218 34.87 -23.24 -16.33
C ALA A 218 35.38 -22.21 -17.35
N GLU A 219 34.62 -21.93 -18.41
CA GLU A 219 34.97 -20.91 -19.41
C GLU A 219 35.04 -19.50 -18.79
N ILE A 220 34.06 -19.14 -17.92
CA ILE A 220 34.08 -17.87 -17.20
C ILE A 220 35.29 -17.79 -16.27
N LYS A 221 35.54 -18.84 -15.47
CA LYS A 221 36.67 -18.88 -14.54
C LYS A 221 37.99 -18.80 -15.27
N GLY A 222 38.19 -19.61 -16.32
CA GLY A 222 39.41 -19.58 -17.13
C GLY A 222 39.69 -18.21 -17.73
N ARG A 223 38.64 -17.52 -18.25
CA ARG A 223 38.80 -16.17 -18.78
C ARG A 223 39.22 -15.15 -17.72
N LEU A 224 38.75 -15.29 -16.50
CA LEU A 224 39.10 -14.40 -15.39
C LEU A 224 40.51 -14.70 -14.87
N ASP A 225 40.89 -15.96 -14.79
CA ASP A 225 42.25 -16.41 -14.42
C ASP A 225 43.31 -15.92 -15.44
N ASP A 226 43.01 -15.99 -16.76
CA ASP A 226 43.89 -15.49 -17.84
C ASP A 226 44.24 -14.01 -17.72
N VAL A 227 43.33 -13.19 -17.14
CA VAL A 227 43.55 -11.75 -16.95
C VAL A 227 43.92 -11.39 -15.50
N GLY A 228 44.23 -12.38 -14.67
CA GLY A 228 44.70 -12.23 -13.31
C GLY A 228 43.61 -11.71 -12.34
N ILE A 229 42.34 -12.00 -12.61
CA ILE A 229 41.23 -11.63 -11.73
C ILE A 229 40.84 -12.84 -10.88
N GLN A 230 41.04 -12.73 -9.57
CA GLN A 230 40.53 -13.73 -8.62
C GLN A 230 39.00 -13.55 -8.42
N ALA A 231 38.22 -14.60 -8.71
CA ALA A 231 36.80 -14.60 -8.60
C ALA A 231 36.25 -15.96 -8.21
N ARG A 232 35.17 -15.97 -7.42
CA ARG A 232 34.37 -17.15 -7.17
C ARG A 232 33.20 -17.17 -8.15
N VAL A 233 33.10 -18.22 -8.97
CA VAL A 233 32.03 -18.37 -9.96
C VAL A 233 31.22 -19.60 -9.63
N PHE A 234 29.90 -19.44 -9.53
CA PHE A 234 28.98 -20.55 -9.27
C PHE A 234 27.65 -20.35 -9.99
N GLY A 235 27.00 -21.46 -10.35
CA GLY A 235 25.67 -21.45 -10.95
C GLY A 235 24.62 -20.98 -9.94
N ARG A 236 23.71 -20.10 -10.37
CA ARG A 236 22.58 -19.64 -9.55
C ARG A 236 21.34 -20.44 -9.90
N GLU A 237 20.76 -21.07 -8.90
CA GLU A 237 19.49 -21.75 -9.03
C GLU A 237 18.31 -20.75 -8.94
N LYS A 238 17.26 -21.04 -9.73
CA LYS A 238 15.98 -20.32 -9.63
C LYS A 238 15.05 -21.05 -8.70
N HIS A 239 14.45 -20.33 -7.76
CA HIS A 239 13.45 -20.86 -6.83
C HIS A 239 12.16 -21.22 -7.55
N LEU A 240 11.47 -22.26 -7.06
CA LEU A 240 10.26 -22.80 -7.68
C LEU A 240 9.14 -21.79 -7.77
N TYR A 241 8.91 -21.03 -6.69
CA TYR A 241 7.91 -19.98 -6.69
C TYR A 241 8.20 -18.87 -7.70
N ALA A 242 9.47 -18.47 -7.85
CA ALA A 242 9.85 -17.46 -8.85
C ALA A 242 9.61 -17.94 -10.29
N ILE A 243 9.81 -19.24 -10.57
CA ILE A 243 9.46 -19.85 -11.86
C ILE A 243 7.95 -19.83 -12.06
N TYR A 244 7.16 -20.28 -11.06
CA TYR A 244 5.70 -20.28 -11.10
C TYR A 244 5.12 -18.88 -11.33
N GLN A 245 5.64 -17.87 -10.64
CA GLN A 245 5.21 -16.48 -10.80
C GLN A 245 5.49 -15.95 -12.23
N LYS A 246 6.64 -16.28 -12.82
CA LYS A 246 6.95 -15.89 -14.20
C LYS A 246 6.02 -16.54 -15.21
N MET A 247 5.67 -17.82 -15.00
CA MET A 247 4.71 -18.52 -15.86
C MET A 247 3.32 -17.89 -15.75
N ARG A 248 2.87 -17.55 -14.53
CA ARG A 248 1.52 -17.05 -14.28
C ARG A 248 1.33 -15.58 -14.66
N LEU A 249 2.27 -14.70 -14.28
CA LEU A 249 2.09 -13.24 -14.42
C LEU A 249 2.60 -12.69 -15.74
N LYS A 250 3.55 -13.39 -16.39
CA LYS A 250 4.16 -12.93 -17.64
C LYS A 250 3.80 -13.81 -18.82
N ASP A 251 2.94 -14.78 -18.63
CA ASP A 251 2.54 -15.79 -19.63
C ASP A 251 3.74 -16.42 -20.37
N GLN A 252 4.85 -16.62 -19.61
CA GLN A 252 6.07 -17.18 -20.15
C GLN A 252 6.02 -18.71 -20.08
N GLN A 253 6.37 -19.35 -21.18
CA GLN A 253 6.48 -20.81 -21.22
C GLN A 253 7.63 -21.30 -20.34
N PHE A 254 7.47 -22.46 -19.71
CA PHE A 254 8.48 -23.06 -18.82
C PHE A 254 9.86 -23.17 -19.48
N HIS A 255 9.93 -23.64 -20.75
CA HIS A 255 11.18 -23.77 -21.48
C HIS A 255 11.90 -22.42 -21.60
N SER A 256 11.23 -21.34 -21.95
CA SER A 256 11.86 -20.02 -22.10
C SER A 256 12.40 -19.47 -20.79
N ILE A 257 11.82 -19.85 -19.64
CA ILE A 257 12.32 -19.49 -18.31
C ILE A 257 13.55 -20.32 -17.94
N MET A 258 13.53 -21.59 -18.25
CA MET A 258 14.65 -22.51 -17.97
C MET A 258 15.80 -22.35 -18.93
N ASP A 259 15.59 -21.85 -20.14
CA ASP A 259 16.66 -21.69 -21.17
C ASP A 259 17.68 -20.62 -20.83
N ILE A 260 17.55 -19.89 -19.73
CA ILE A 260 18.52 -18.92 -19.26
C ILE A 260 19.39 -19.56 -18.17
N TYR A 261 20.69 -19.66 -18.46
CA TYR A 261 21.69 -20.08 -17.48
C TYR A 261 22.11 -18.87 -16.65
N ALA A 262 21.98 -18.96 -15.34
CA ALA A 262 22.32 -17.87 -14.44
C ALA A 262 23.55 -18.20 -13.60
N PHE A 263 24.49 -17.26 -13.53
CA PHE A 263 25.75 -17.38 -12.77
C PHE A 263 25.88 -16.19 -11.80
N ARG A 264 26.61 -16.43 -10.75
CA ARG A 264 27.07 -15.42 -9.81
C ARG A 264 28.58 -15.40 -9.82
N THR A 265 29.15 -14.20 -9.94
CA THR A 265 30.61 -13.99 -9.88
C THR A 265 30.87 -13.02 -8.72
N VAL A 266 31.63 -13.46 -7.73
CA VAL A 266 31.97 -12.68 -6.54
C VAL A 266 33.46 -12.33 -6.61
N VAL A 267 33.76 -11.04 -6.39
CA VAL A 267 35.11 -10.47 -6.48
C VAL A 267 35.39 -9.57 -5.28
N GLU A 268 36.63 -9.12 -5.13
CA GLU A 268 37.10 -8.39 -3.96
C GLU A 268 36.54 -6.95 -3.85
N ASN A 269 36.50 -6.20 -4.97
CA ASN A 269 36.19 -4.77 -4.95
C ASN A 269 35.34 -4.33 -6.16
N VAL A 270 34.81 -3.10 -6.08
CA VAL A 270 33.92 -2.52 -7.09
C VAL A 270 34.60 -2.34 -8.46
N ASP A 271 35.86 -1.87 -8.48
CA ASP A 271 36.62 -1.70 -9.73
C ASP A 271 36.71 -3.03 -10.48
N THR A 272 37.02 -4.09 -9.75
CA THR A 272 37.06 -5.44 -10.30
C THR A 272 35.72 -5.92 -10.83
N CYS A 273 34.57 -5.50 -10.24
CA CYS A 273 33.25 -5.81 -10.80
C CYS A 273 33.10 -5.28 -12.23
N TYR A 274 33.51 -4.04 -12.49
CA TYR A 274 33.43 -3.45 -13.84
C TYR A 274 34.42 -4.06 -14.81
N ARG A 275 35.61 -4.42 -14.33
CA ARG A 275 36.60 -5.18 -15.13
C ARG A 275 36.06 -6.55 -15.55
N VAL A 276 35.40 -7.27 -14.61
CA VAL A 276 34.74 -8.56 -14.92
C VAL A 276 33.62 -8.37 -15.94
N LEU A 277 32.79 -7.31 -15.84
CA LEU A 277 31.77 -7.04 -16.84
C LEU A 277 32.35 -6.92 -18.24
N GLY A 278 33.47 -6.21 -18.39
CA GLY A 278 34.22 -6.11 -19.67
C GLY A 278 34.71 -7.46 -20.17
N GLN A 279 35.26 -8.32 -19.29
CA GLN A 279 35.73 -9.67 -19.65
C GLN A 279 34.54 -10.56 -20.05
N MET A 280 33.42 -10.49 -19.38
CA MET A 280 32.20 -11.25 -19.74
C MET A 280 31.71 -10.87 -21.15
N HIS A 281 31.69 -9.57 -21.48
CA HIS A 281 31.27 -9.07 -22.79
C HIS A 281 32.29 -9.38 -23.89
N SER A 282 33.56 -9.59 -23.54
CA SER A 282 34.58 -10.08 -24.43
C SER A 282 34.41 -11.59 -24.71
N LEU A 283 34.04 -12.37 -23.68
CA LEU A 283 33.82 -13.80 -23.79
C LEU A 283 32.51 -14.12 -24.55
N TYR A 284 31.41 -13.46 -24.19
CA TYR A 284 30.09 -13.67 -24.76
C TYR A 284 29.45 -12.35 -25.19
N LYS A 285 28.78 -12.34 -26.34
CA LYS A 285 28.15 -11.12 -26.86
C LYS A 285 26.97 -10.66 -25.99
N PRO A 286 26.96 -9.43 -25.48
CA PRO A 286 25.87 -8.93 -24.67
C PRO A 286 24.60 -8.74 -25.49
N ARG A 287 23.45 -8.98 -24.85
CA ARG A 287 22.14 -8.70 -25.43
C ARG A 287 21.80 -7.22 -25.22
N PRO A 288 21.47 -6.45 -26.28
CA PRO A 288 21.17 -5.03 -26.17
C PRO A 288 20.09 -4.73 -25.12
N GLY A 289 20.27 -3.67 -24.31
CA GLY A 289 19.32 -3.25 -23.28
C GLY A 289 19.18 -4.22 -22.08
N ARG A 290 20.07 -5.21 -21.95
CA ARG A 290 20.02 -6.20 -20.87
C ARG A 290 21.11 -6.07 -19.82
N VAL A 291 21.84 -4.96 -19.84
CA VAL A 291 22.79 -4.61 -18.78
C VAL A 291 22.07 -3.74 -17.76
N LYS A 292 22.22 -4.07 -16.46
CA LYS A 292 21.67 -3.29 -15.35
C LYS A 292 22.75 -3.08 -14.31
N ASP A 293 22.98 -1.84 -13.99
CA ASP A 293 23.96 -1.42 -13.00
C ASP A 293 23.25 -1.04 -11.68
N TYR A 294 23.17 -2.02 -10.78
CA TYR A 294 22.67 -1.81 -9.42
C TYR A 294 23.79 -1.47 -8.42
N ILE A 295 25.06 -1.33 -8.88
CA ILE A 295 26.14 -0.79 -8.05
C ILE A 295 26.06 0.72 -8.05
N ALA A 296 25.94 1.34 -9.22
CA ALA A 296 25.78 2.79 -9.36
C ALA A 296 24.43 3.27 -8.85
N VAL A 297 23.35 2.48 -9.08
CA VAL A 297 21.98 2.78 -8.65
C VAL A 297 21.42 1.60 -7.87
N PRO A 298 21.70 1.50 -6.55
CA PRO A 298 21.23 0.41 -5.71
C PRO A 298 19.71 0.35 -5.65
N LYS A 299 19.14 -0.87 -5.51
CA LYS A 299 17.70 -1.02 -5.27
C LYS A 299 17.29 -0.48 -3.89
N ALA A 300 15.98 -0.22 -3.72
CA ALA A 300 15.42 0.29 -2.46
C ALA A 300 15.77 -0.56 -1.22
N ASN A 301 15.88 -1.87 -1.38
CA ASN A 301 16.29 -2.79 -0.33
C ASN A 301 17.81 -2.87 -0.11
N GLY A 302 18.60 -2.00 -0.74
CA GLY A 302 20.07 -2.00 -0.63
C GLY A 302 20.81 -2.99 -1.50
N TYR A 303 20.12 -3.77 -2.32
CA TYR A 303 20.74 -4.72 -3.23
C TYR A 303 21.63 -4.05 -4.27
N GLN A 304 22.88 -4.48 -4.38
CA GLN A 304 23.87 -4.02 -5.35
C GLN A 304 24.45 -5.19 -6.14
N SER A 305 24.57 -5.05 -7.44
CA SER A 305 25.19 -6.02 -8.35
C SER A 305 25.20 -5.46 -9.77
N LEU A 306 26.14 -5.83 -10.61
CA LEU A 306 26.00 -5.69 -12.06
C LEU A 306 25.27 -6.91 -12.60
N HIS A 307 24.28 -6.71 -13.43
CA HIS A 307 23.59 -7.78 -14.14
C HIS A 307 23.81 -7.62 -15.63
N THR A 308 24.21 -8.69 -16.28
CA THR A 308 24.29 -8.73 -17.74
C THR A 308 23.70 -10.02 -18.28
N SER A 309 23.07 -9.93 -19.44
CA SER A 309 22.58 -11.10 -20.18
C SER A 309 23.28 -11.15 -21.53
N MET A 310 23.84 -12.31 -21.87
CA MET A 310 24.69 -12.54 -23.03
C MET A 310 24.22 -13.76 -23.81
N ILE A 311 24.76 -13.92 -25.01
CA ILE A 311 24.57 -15.11 -25.84
C ILE A 311 25.78 -16.01 -25.62
N GLY A 312 25.59 -17.12 -24.92
CA GLY A 312 26.60 -18.11 -24.62
C GLY A 312 26.77 -19.17 -25.71
N PRO A 313 27.43 -20.29 -25.38
CA PRO A 313 27.64 -21.41 -26.30
C PRO A 313 26.31 -21.92 -26.89
N HIS A 314 26.30 -22.30 -28.14
CA HIS A 314 25.13 -22.80 -28.88
C HIS A 314 23.93 -21.82 -28.91
N GLY A 315 24.16 -20.48 -28.72
CA GLY A 315 23.13 -19.47 -28.77
C GLY A 315 22.26 -19.40 -27.50
N VAL A 316 22.61 -20.10 -26.41
CA VAL A 316 21.84 -20.09 -25.19
C VAL A 316 22.03 -18.77 -24.41
N PRO A 317 20.97 -18.22 -23.80
CA PRO A 317 21.07 -17.02 -22.96
C PRO A 317 21.82 -17.34 -21.65
N VAL A 318 22.85 -16.54 -21.35
CA VAL A 318 23.63 -16.60 -20.10
C VAL A 318 23.44 -15.30 -19.35
N GLU A 319 22.98 -15.36 -18.11
CA GLU A 319 22.91 -14.22 -17.20
C GLU A 319 24.02 -14.30 -16.17
N VAL A 320 24.75 -13.21 -15.97
CA VAL A 320 25.80 -13.14 -14.95
C VAL A 320 25.49 -11.98 -14.01
N GLN A 321 25.53 -12.27 -12.70
CA GLN A 321 25.46 -11.31 -11.61
C GLN A 321 26.87 -11.15 -11.04
N ILE A 322 27.38 -9.92 -11.06
CA ILE A 322 28.75 -9.60 -10.63
C ILE A 322 28.64 -8.67 -9.43
N ARG A 323 29.31 -9.02 -8.33
CA ARG A 323 29.26 -8.25 -7.09
C ARG A 323 30.48 -8.51 -6.21
N THR A 324 30.70 -7.64 -5.23
CA THR A 324 31.74 -7.85 -4.22
C THR A 324 31.28 -8.82 -3.13
N GLU A 325 32.22 -9.26 -2.29
CA GLU A 325 31.91 -10.08 -1.11
C GLU A 325 30.91 -9.40 -0.19
N GLU A 326 31.09 -8.09 0.11
CA GLU A 326 30.16 -7.30 0.90
C GLU A 326 28.75 -7.23 0.28
N MET A 327 28.68 -7.01 -1.04
CA MET A 327 27.41 -6.99 -1.77
C MET A 327 26.73 -8.35 -1.77
N ASP A 328 27.52 -9.43 -1.77
CA ASP A 328 27.00 -10.81 -1.70
C ASP A 328 26.37 -11.08 -0.33
N GLN A 329 27.06 -10.73 0.74
CA GLN A 329 26.55 -10.84 2.11
C GLN A 329 25.30 -9.97 2.31
N MET A 330 25.34 -8.71 1.82
CA MET A 330 24.19 -7.81 1.88
C MET A 330 22.99 -8.34 1.08
N ALA A 331 23.20 -8.99 -0.04
CA ALA A 331 22.15 -9.58 -0.86
C ALA A 331 21.51 -10.83 -0.23
N GLU A 332 22.25 -11.58 0.61
CA GLU A 332 21.74 -12.76 1.29
C GLU A 332 21.11 -12.41 2.65
N MET A 333 21.77 -11.58 3.46
CA MET A 333 21.39 -11.28 4.84
C MET A 333 20.64 -9.94 5.01
N GLY A 334 20.66 -9.09 3.97
CA GLY A 334 19.98 -7.79 4.01
C GLY A 334 20.44 -6.91 5.17
N VAL A 335 19.48 -6.33 5.87
CA VAL A 335 19.73 -5.46 7.03
C VAL A 335 20.48 -6.19 8.15
N ALA A 336 20.37 -7.52 8.27
CA ALA A 336 21.06 -8.32 9.27
C ALA A 336 22.59 -8.38 9.04
N ALA A 337 23.08 -8.24 7.79
CA ALA A 337 24.51 -8.24 7.48
C ALA A 337 25.32 -7.20 8.26
N HIS A 338 24.67 -6.11 8.70
CA HIS A 338 25.32 -5.04 9.44
C HIS A 338 25.75 -5.42 10.87
N TRP A 339 25.00 -6.33 11.52
CA TRP A 339 25.40 -6.79 12.87
C TRP A 339 26.68 -7.63 12.82
N ALA A 340 26.88 -8.39 11.73
CA ALA A 340 28.13 -9.12 11.50
C ALA A 340 29.35 -8.19 11.36
N TYR A 341 29.16 -6.95 10.87
CA TYR A 341 30.22 -6.00 10.62
C TYR A 341 30.57 -5.10 11.84
N LYS A 342 29.61 -4.85 12.74
CA LYS A 342 29.82 -3.98 13.94
C LYS A 342 30.90 -4.49 14.90
N GLN A 343 31.25 -5.76 14.84
CA GLN A 343 32.36 -6.33 15.63
C GLN A 343 33.75 -5.81 15.20
N GLY A 344 33.85 -5.11 14.06
CA GLY A 344 35.09 -4.52 13.53
C GLY A 344 35.36 -3.05 13.87
N GLY A 345 34.55 -2.40 14.71
CA GLY A 345 34.88 -1.09 15.33
C GLY A 345 34.67 0.18 14.47
N LYS A 346 33.98 0.13 13.33
CA LYS A 346 33.59 1.34 12.57
C LYS A 346 32.12 1.69 12.76
N ASN A 347 31.88 2.87 13.30
CA ASN A 347 30.56 3.40 13.72
C ASN A 347 29.72 4.02 12.57
N ASP A 348 29.96 3.68 11.31
CA ASP A 348 29.17 4.23 10.21
C ASP A 348 27.94 3.35 9.93
N SER A 349 26.75 3.91 10.21
CA SER A 349 25.48 3.29 9.79
C SER A 349 25.46 3.13 8.27
N THR A 350 25.38 1.89 7.77
CA THR A 350 25.37 1.63 6.33
C THR A 350 24.13 2.22 5.65
N SER A 351 24.28 2.57 4.39
CA SER A 351 23.19 3.13 3.57
C SER A 351 21.93 2.25 3.54
N ALA A 352 22.07 0.94 3.74
CA ALA A 352 20.95 -0.02 3.79
C ALA A 352 20.14 0.10 5.10
N GLN A 353 20.81 0.27 6.25
CA GLN A 353 20.14 0.45 7.54
C GLN A 353 19.38 1.79 7.58
N ILE A 354 19.98 2.86 7.06
CA ILE A 354 19.32 4.17 6.96
C ILE A 354 18.08 4.06 6.04
N ARG A 355 18.15 3.30 4.95
CA ARG A 355 17.00 3.07 4.06
C ARG A 355 15.89 2.26 4.75
N ALA A 356 16.25 1.20 5.46
CA ALA A 356 15.28 0.40 6.21
C ALA A 356 14.59 1.22 7.31
N GLN A 357 15.34 2.03 8.06
CA GLN A 357 14.77 2.93 9.07
C GLN A 357 13.85 3.98 8.45
N ARG A 358 14.24 4.62 7.36
CA ARG A 358 13.39 5.59 6.64
C ARG A 358 12.10 4.94 6.15
N TRP A 359 12.19 3.72 5.61
CA TRP A 359 11.01 2.98 5.19
C TRP A 359 10.10 2.61 6.37
N LEU A 360 10.65 2.15 7.49
CA LEU A 360 9.87 1.90 8.70
C LEU A 360 9.20 3.19 9.20
N GLN A 361 9.89 4.32 9.14
CA GLN A 361 9.34 5.61 9.52
C GLN A 361 8.20 6.05 8.57
N SER A 362 8.32 5.81 7.26
CA SER A 362 7.22 6.07 6.30
C SER A 362 5.98 5.23 6.59
N LEU A 363 6.13 3.99 7.07
CA LEU A 363 5.00 3.16 7.50
C LEU A 363 4.28 3.71 8.74
N VAL A 364 5.01 4.35 9.68
CA VAL A 364 4.40 5.04 10.82
C VAL A 364 3.63 6.27 10.38
N GLU A 365 4.20 7.07 9.47
CA GLU A 365 3.51 8.23 8.90
C GLU A 365 2.23 7.82 8.16
N LEU A 366 2.29 6.71 7.41
CA LEU A 366 1.12 6.09 6.78
C LEU A 366 0.05 5.70 7.80
N GLN A 367 0.47 5.12 8.91
CA GLN A 367 -0.43 4.73 9.99
C GLN A 367 -1.15 5.93 10.62
N GLN A 368 -0.44 7.03 10.83
CA GLN A 368 -1.01 8.25 11.41
C GLN A 368 -1.97 8.96 10.47
N SER A 369 -1.76 8.81 9.15
CA SER A 369 -2.52 9.49 8.12
C SER A 369 -3.69 8.67 7.55
N ALA A 370 -3.73 7.36 7.79
CA ALA A 370 -4.80 6.50 7.30
C ALA A 370 -6.12 6.75 8.07
N GLY A 371 -7.19 7.04 7.34
CA GLY A 371 -8.51 7.33 7.92
C GLY A 371 -9.19 6.09 8.51
N ASN A 372 -8.84 4.88 8.04
CA ASN A 372 -9.34 3.62 8.56
C ASN A 372 -8.31 2.49 8.41
N SER A 373 -8.58 1.40 9.11
CA SER A 373 -7.68 0.24 9.17
C SER A 373 -7.51 -0.49 7.83
N PHE A 374 -8.52 -0.48 6.97
CA PHE A 374 -8.49 -1.14 5.66
C PHE A 374 -7.60 -0.36 4.67
N GLU A 375 -7.74 0.95 4.64
CA GLU A 375 -6.92 1.85 3.82
C GLU A 375 -5.42 1.77 4.18
N PHE A 376 -5.13 1.59 5.47
CA PHE A 376 -3.78 1.38 5.94
C PHE A 376 -3.14 0.11 5.34
N ILE A 377 -3.84 -1.03 5.38
CA ILE A 377 -3.33 -2.29 4.80
C ILE A 377 -3.12 -2.18 3.28
N GLU A 378 -4.07 -1.59 2.56
CA GLU A 378 -3.91 -1.41 1.10
C GLU A 378 -2.71 -0.52 0.77
N SER A 379 -2.54 0.56 1.52
CA SER A 379 -1.39 1.46 1.36
C SER A 379 -0.07 0.74 1.63
N VAL A 380 -0.01 -0.05 2.70
CA VAL A 380 1.18 -0.84 3.02
C VAL A 380 1.44 -1.95 2.01
N LYS A 381 0.41 -2.66 1.54
CA LYS A 381 0.56 -3.66 0.46
C LYS A 381 1.12 -3.03 -0.82
N SER A 382 0.72 -1.81 -1.16
CA SER A 382 1.28 -1.09 -2.31
C SER A 382 2.75 -0.72 -2.14
N GLU A 383 3.19 -0.46 -0.91
CA GLU A 383 4.59 -0.17 -0.54
C GLU A 383 5.50 -1.41 -0.55
N PHE A 384 4.94 -2.62 -0.45
CA PHE A 384 5.74 -3.85 -0.47
C PHE A 384 6.24 -4.26 -1.86
N PHE A 385 5.53 -3.87 -2.93
CA PHE A 385 5.82 -4.33 -4.30
C PHE A 385 6.00 -3.23 -5.34
N PRO A 386 6.66 -2.10 -5.06
CA PRO A 386 6.86 -1.11 -6.10
C PRO A 386 7.82 -1.69 -7.16
N LYS A 387 7.38 -1.70 -8.42
CA LYS A 387 8.32 -1.62 -9.53
C LYS A 387 8.83 -0.19 -9.49
N GLU A 388 10.14 -0.01 -9.31
CA GLU A 388 10.75 1.29 -9.13
C GLU A 388 11.12 1.92 -10.47
N ILE A 389 11.00 3.22 -10.55
CA ILE A 389 11.57 4.07 -11.59
C ILE A 389 12.56 5.03 -10.96
N TYR A 390 13.60 5.36 -11.69
CA TYR A 390 14.64 6.30 -11.26
C TYR A 390 14.58 7.53 -12.16
N VAL A 391 14.29 8.68 -11.58
CA VAL A 391 14.12 9.94 -12.28
C VAL A 391 15.08 10.99 -11.71
N PHE A 392 15.39 12.04 -12.47
CA PHE A 392 16.39 13.01 -12.11
C PHE A 392 15.78 14.38 -11.81
N THR A 393 16.32 15.06 -10.79
CA THR A 393 16.09 16.49 -10.64
C THR A 393 16.95 17.25 -11.66
N PRO A 394 16.65 18.55 -11.97
CA PRO A 394 17.48 19.38 -12.83
C PRO A 394 18.94 19.52 -12.36
N LYS A 395 19.20 19.31 -11.06
CA LYS A 395 20.54 19.31 -10.45
C LYS A 395 21.24 17.95 -10.53
N GLY A 396 20.67 16.94 -11.23
CA GLY A 396 21.24 15.61 -11.39
C GLY A 396 21.05 14.66 -10.20
N ARG A 397 20.28 15.04 -9.17
CA ARG A 397 19.97 14.15 -8.05
C ARG A 397 18.97 13.08 -8.49
N ILE A 398 19.26 11.82 -8.21
CA ILE A 398 18.37 10.69 -8.48
C ILE A 398 17.27 10.64 -7.41
N VAL A 399 16.02 10.52 -7.88
CA VAL A 399 14.84 10.28 -7.05
C VAL A 399 14.22 8.96 -7.47
N GLU A 400 14.08 8.06 -6.50
CA GLU A 400 13.44 6.76 -6.66
C GLU A 400 11.95 6.90 -6.41
N LEU A 401 11.12 6.39 -7.31
CA LEU A 401 9.66 6.41 -7.23
C LEU A 401 9.08 5.07 -7.64
N PRO A 402 7.89 4.67 -7.16
CA PRO A 402 7.20 3.50 -7.66
C PRO A 402 6.78 3.70 -9.12
N LYS A 403 6.76 2.60 -9.89
CA LYS A 403 6.25 2.63 -11.27
C LYS A 403 4.80 3.10 -11.30
N GLY A 404 4.50 4.03 -12.19
CA GLY A 404 3.20 4.68 -12.27
C GLY A 404 3.14 6.00 -11.52
N ALA A 405 4.21 6.36 -10.79
CA ALA A 405 4.32 7.66 -10.14
C ALA A 405 4.28 8.80 -11.14
N THR A 406 3.66 9.89 -10.74
CA THR A 406 3.41 11.08 -11.55
C THR A 406 4.32 12.26 -11.14
N PRO A 407 4.37 13.36 -11.89
CA PRO A 407 5.10 14.56 -11.46
C PRO A 407 4.68 15.09 -10.08
N VAL A 408 3.42 14.88 -9.66
CA VAL A 408 2.97 15.25 -8.32
C VAL A 408 3.64 14.36 -7.26
N ASP A 409 3.73 13.05 -7.49
CA ASP A 409 4.47 12.15 -6.61
C ASP A 409 5.93 12.56 -6.47
N PHE A 410 6.57 12.91 -7.60
CA PHE A 410 7.95 13.41 -7.61
C PHE A 410 8.10 14.70 -6.81
N ALA A 411 7.18 15.66 -6.96
CA ALA A 411 7.21 16.93 -6.24
C ALA A 411 7.19 16.72 -4.72
N TYR A 412 6.28 15.86 -4.23
CA TYR A 412 6.22 15.48 -2.81
C TYR A 412 7.41 14.64 -2.35
N ALA A 413 7.98 13.81 -3.22
CA ALA A 413 9.17 13.04 -2.89
C ALA A 413 10.39 13.95 -2.66
N VAL A 414 10.53 15.01 -3.45
CA VAL A 414 11.61 16.00 -3.31
C VAL A 414 11.43 16.83 -2.03
N HIS A 415 10.30 17.50 -1.87
CA HIS A 415 9.94 18.26 -0.68
C HIS A 415 8.42 18.48 -0.60
N THR A 416 7.87 18.46 0.63
CA THR A 416 6.43 18.66 0.84
C THR A 416 5.93 20.01 0.32
N ASP A 417 6.73 21.09 0.49
CA ASP A 417 6.34 22.42 0.02
C ASP A 417 6.37 22.54 -1.50
N ILE A 418 7.28 21.81 -2.18
CA ILE A 418 7.29 21.74 -3.65
C ILE A 418 6.01 21.04 -4.12
N GLY A 419 5.61 19.96 -3.45
CA GLY A 419 4.36 19.27 -3.74
C GLY A 419 3.13 20.13 -3.50
N LYS A 420 3.06 20.84 -2.37
CA LYS A 420 1.94 21.74 -2.03
C LYS A 420 1.78 22.89 -3.04
N ASN A 421 2.89 23.44 -3.50
CA ASN A 421 2.92 24.61 -4.37
C ASN A 421 3.04 24.26 -5.87
N CYS A 422 2.91 22.99 -6.25
CA CYS A 422 3.04 22.52 -7.61
C CYS A 422 1.89 23.04 -8.50
N VAL A 423 2.24 23.63 -9.65
CA VAL A 423 1.25 24.10 -10.65
C VAL A 423 1.43 23.40 -11.99
N ALA A 424 2.65 23.08 -12.38
CA ALA A 424 2.97 22.41 -13.63
C ALA A 424 4.29 21.64 -13.52
N ALA A 425 4.58 20.81 -14.50
CA ALA A 425 5.83 20.07 -14.59
C ALA A 425 6.38 20.11 -16.02
N ASN A 426 7.71 20.18 -16.13
CA ASN A 426 8.43 19.91 -17.35
C ASN A 426 9.21 18.59 -17.20
N VAL A 427 9.07 17.71 -18.18
CA VAL A 427 9.84 16.46 -18.26
C VAL A 427 10.73 16.56 -19.49
N ASP A 428 12.04 16.38 -19.32
CA ASP A 428 13.05 16.51 -20.38
C ASP A 428 12.91 17.86 -21.13
N ARG A 429 12.66 18.94 -20.36
CA ARG A 429 12.45 20.32 -20.83
C ARG A 429 11.19 20.56 -21.67
N LYS A 430 10.22 19.63 -21.64
CA LYS A 430 8.93 19.79 -22.33
C LYS A 430 7.80 19.81 -21.29
N PRO A 431 6.74 20.64 -21.50
CA PRO A 431 5.57 20.59 -20.65
C PRO A 431 5.01 19.17 -20.57
N TYR A 432 4.65 18.73 -19.36
CA TYR A 432 4.18 17.38 -19.10
C TYR A 432 2.97 17.39 -18.17
N PRO A 433 1.91 16.63 -18.49
CA PRO A 433 0.71 16.60 -17.66
C PRO A 433 1.01 16.03 -16.26
N LEU A 434 0.46 16.67 -15.24
CA LEU A 434 0.66 16.25 -13.84
C LEU A 434 0.10 14.86 -13.52
N SER A 435 -0.88 14.38 -14.29
CA SER A 435 -1.52 13.07 -14.12
C SER A 435 -0.85 11.93 -14.88
N GLN A 436 0.09 12.23 -15.77
CA GLN A 436 0.73 11.22 -16.62
C GLN A 436 1.88 10.51 -15.86
N PRO A 437 1.97 9.15 -15.90
CA PRO A 437 3.05 8.41 -15.26
C PRO A 437 4.43 8.75 -15.83
N LEU A 438 5.42 8.84 -14.94
CA LEU A 438 6.82 9.05 -15.27
C LEU A 438 7.53 7.74 -15.68
N GLU A 439 8.61 7.87 -16.47
CA GLU A 439 9.47 6.78 -16.89
C GLU A 439 10.89 6.93 -16.34
N SER A 440 11.60 5.80 -16.18
CA SER A 440 13.01 5.84 -15.74
C SER A 440 13.89 6.59 -16.72
N GLY A 441 14.79 7.41 -16.17
CA GLY A 441 15.77 8.18 -16.95
C GLY A 441 15.33 9.61 -17.25
N GLN A 442 14.07 9.97 -17.00
CA GLN A 442 13.54 11.32 -17.25
C GLN A 442 14.06 12.34 -16.22
N THR A 443 14.26 13.57 -16.68
CA THR A 443 14.61 14.72 -15.83
C THR A 443 13.37 15.57 -15.62
N ILE A 444 12.97 15.76 -14.34
CA ILE A 444 11.72 16.41 -13.96
C ILE A 444 12.00 17.75 -13.28
N ASP A 445 11.40 18.81 -13.81
CA ASP A 445 11.40 20.14 -13.26
C ASP A 445 9.99 20.57 -12.87
N ILE A 446 9.78 20.89 -11.58
CA ILE A 446 8.47 21.26 -11.05
C ILE A 446 8.35 22.78 -10.96
N LEU A 447 7.32 23.29 -11.60
CA LEU A 447 6.96 24.70 -11.52
C LEU A 447 6.05 24.92 -10.32
N THR A 448 6.43 25.86 -9.46
CA THR A 448 5.71 26.15 -8.22
C THR A 448 5.19 27.58 -8.19
N SER A 449 4.07 27.78 -7.48
CA SER A 449 3.52 29.12 -7.19
C SER A 449 3.19 29.22 -5.70
N PRO A 450 3.52 30.33 -5.02
CA PRO A 450 3.24 30.48 -3.58
C PRO A 450 1.74 30.39 -3.22
N ASN A 451 0.87 30.71 -4.19
CA ASN A 451 -0.58 30.69 -4.00
C ASN A 451 -1.24 29.39 -4.49
N ALA A 452 -0.45 28.43 -4.99
CA ALA A 452 -0.98 27.16 -5.42
C ALA A 452 -1.44 26.33 -4.22
N ARG A 453 -2.45 25.50 -4.45
CA ARG A 453 -2.99 24.57 -3.45
C ARG A 453 -3.18 23.19 -4.07
N PRO A 454 -3.02 22.11 -3.32
CA PRO A 454 -3.26 20.77 -3.82
C PRO A 454 -4.70 20.60 -4.31
N ASN A 455 -4.85 19.97 -5.47
CA ASN A 455 -6.15 19.65 -6.04
C ASN A 455 -6.64 18.29 -5.55
N VAL A 456 -7.92 18.17 -5.16
CA VAL A 456 -8.55 16.92 -4.75
C VAL A 456 -8.42 15.83 -5.83
N ALA A 457 -8.51 16.20 -7.11
CA ALA A 457 -8.38 15.30 -8.24
C ALA A 457 -7.01 14.59 -8.29
N TRP A 458 -5.98 15.13 -7.65
CA TRP A 458 -4.66 14.48 -7.59
C TRP A 458 -4.70 13.15 -6.86
N LEU A 459 -5.62 12.96 -5.91
CA LEU A 459 -5.79 11.70 -5.19
C LEU A 459 -6.18 10.53 -6.10
N ASN A 460 -6.73 10.81 -7.29
CA ASN A 460 -7.16 9.79 -8.24
C ASN A 460 -5.98 9.14 -9.00
N PHE A 461 -4.85 9.86 -9.13
CA PHE A 461 -3.73 9.38 -9.93
C PHE A 461 -2.38 9.30 -9.19
N VAL A 462 -2.21 9.95 -8.04
CA VAL A 462 -0.97 9.80 -7.26
C VAL A 462 -0.85 8.38 -6.68
N VAL A 463 0.35 7.85 -6.72
CA VAL A 463 0.65 6.47 -6.32
C VAL A 463 1.35 6.42 -4.96
N THR A 464 2.21 7.42 -4.65
CA THR A 464 2.99 7.39 -3.41
C THR A 464 2.14 7.71 -2.18
N ALA A 465 2.38 6.96 -1.12
CA ALA A 465 1.74 7.17 0.16
C ALA A 465 2.02 8.57 0.74
N LYS A 466 3.25 9.07 0.57
CA LYS A 466 3.65 10.42 1.01
C LYS A 466 2.83 11.51 0.32
N ALA A 467 2.66 11.44 -1.00
CA ALA A 467 1.84 12.40 -1.74
C ALA A 467 0.38 12.34 -1.28
N ARG A 468 -0.22 11.14 -1.22
CA ARG A 468 -1.60 10.95 -0.76
C ARG A 468 -1.83 11.52 0.64
N SER A 469 -0.95 11.19 1.60
CA SER A 469 -1.04 11.67 2.96
C SER A 469 -0.91 13.20 3.03
N SER A 470 0.10 13.77 2.37
CA SER A 470 0.34 15.21 2.37
C SER A 470 -0.80 16.00 1.71
N ILE A 471 -1.36 15.48 0.60
CA ILE A 471 -2.52 16.07 -0.07
C ILE A 471 -3.75 16.02 0.85
N ARG A 472 -4.05 14.87 1.48
CA ARG A 472 -5.17 14.76 2.41
C ARG A 472 -5.05 15.69 3.61
N HIS A 473 -3.83 15.82 4.15
CA HIS A 473 -3.60 16.74 5.27
C HIS A 473 -3.85 18.19 4.87
N ALA A 474 -3.31 18.63 3.73
CA ALA A 474 -3.56 19.95 3.20
C ALA A 474 -5.05 20.21 2.89
N LEU A 475 -5.75 19.20 2.36
CA LEU A 475 -7.20 19.27 2.10
C LEU A 475 -8.04 19.26 3.38
N LYS A 476 -7.56 18.64 4.48
CA LYS A 476 -8.23 18.67 5.77
C LYS A 476 -8.21 20.07 6.37
N ASP A 477 -7.11 20.78 6.23
CA ASP A 477 -7.01 22.17 6.69
C ASP A 477 -7.93 23.09 5.84
N LEU A 478 -7.94 22.90 4.52
CA LEU A 478 -8.87 23.58 3.61
C LEU A 478 -10.34 23.25 3.91
N ARG A 479 -10.64 21.97 4.20
CA ARG A 479 -12.00 21.56 4.61
C ARG A 479 -12.43 22.21 5.90
N ARG A 480 -11.51 22.45 6.84
CA ARG A 480 -11.82 23.15 8.09
C ARG A 480 -12.29 24.57 7.82
N ASP A 481 -11.53 25.32 7.00
CA ASP A 481 -11.87 26.71 6.66
C ASP A 481 -13.19 26.79 5.87
N GLU A 482 -13.38 25.90 4.89
CA GLU A 482 -14.62 25.81 4.13
C GLU A 482 -15.80 25.32 5.00
N ALA A 483 -15.57 24.41 5.96
CA ALA A 483 -16.57 23.98 6.91
C ALA A 483 -17.04 25.16 7.77
N ILE A 484 -16.12 25.97 8.26
CA ILE A 484 -16.43 27.17 9.05
C ILE A 484 -17.27 28.14 8.21
N GLU A 485 -16.84 28.45 6.98
CA GLU A 485 -17.57 29.34 6.09
C GLU A 485 -18.95 28.79 5.69
N SER A 486 -19.05 27.49 5.40
CA SER A 486 -20.31 26.81 5.08
C SER A 486 -21.26 26.83 6.28
N GLY A 487 -20.74 26.47 7.47
CA GLY A 487 -21.52 26.46 8.70
C GLY A 487 -21.97 27.87 9.11
N LYS A 488 -21.14 28.90 8.91
CA LYS A 488 -21.50 30.29 9.15
C LYS A 488 -22.66 30.73 8.25
N ARG A 489 -22.61 30.37 6.94
CA ARG A 489 -23.72 30.64 6.00
C ARG A 489 -25.00 29.91 6.39
N GLN A 490 -24.92 28.63 6.74
CA GLN A 490 -26.05 27.81 7.13
C GLN A 490 -26.70 28.33 8.42
N LEU A 491 -25.90 28.74 9.41
CA LEU A 491 -26.40 29.27 10.67
C LEU A 491 -27.01 30.69 10.47
N ALA A 492 -26.36 31.54 9.68
CA ALA A 492 -26.91 32.88 9.35
C ALA A 492 -28.27 32.77 8.65
N HIS A 493 -28.39 31.77 7.75
CA HIS A 493 -29.66 31.47 7.09
C HIS A 493 -30.75 31.01 8.09
N ALA A 494 -30.39 30.12 9.03
CA ALA A 494 -31.29 29.62 10.04
C ALA A 494 -31.71 30.70 11.12
N LEU A 495 -30.85 31.70 11.32
CA LEU A 495 -31.10 32.82 12.24
C LEU A 495 -31.83 34.01 11.58
N SER A 496 -32.01 34.02 10.26
CA SER A 496 -32.63 35.15 9.53
C SER A 496 -33.98 35.55 10.15
N PRO A 497 -34.22 36.88 10.45
CA PRO A 497 -33.45 38.04 9.98
C PRO A 497 -32.29 38.50 10.87
N LEU A 498 -32.02 37.83 11.99
CA LEU A 498 -30.91 38.16 12.90
C LEU A 498 -29.56 37.71 12.37
N LYS A 499 -28.52 38.50 12.64
CA LYS A 499 -27.12 38.11 12.25
C LYS A 499 -26.45 37.42 13.43
N PRO A 500 -25.48 36.49 13.15
CA PRO A 500 -24.73 35.81 14.21
C PRO A 500 -23.97 36.74 15.15
N GLU A 501 -23.69 37.97 14.71
CA GLU A 501 -23.00 39.02 15.47
C GLU A 501 -23.90 39.72 16.50
N GLU A 502 -25.21 39.53 16.40
CA GLU A 502 -26.26 40.17 17.27
C GLU A 502 -26.75 39.21 18.37
N LEU A 503 -26.12 38.01 18.46
CA LEU A 503 -26.54 36.99 19.44
C LEU A 503 -26.10 37.30 20.87
N ASN A 504 -26.92 36.92 21.84
CA ASN A 504 -26.62 37.11 23.27
C ASN A 504 -25.41 36.23 23.68
N PRO A 505 -24.34 36.83 24.27
CA PRO A 505 -23.15 36.09 24.69
C PRO A 505 -23.41 34.94 25.67
N GLU A 506 -24.46 35.03 26.49
CA GLU A 506 -24.80 33.98 27.46
C GLU A 506 -25.28 32.70 26.77
N PHE A 507 -26.11 32.81 25.73
CA PHE A 507 -26.57 31.65 24.97
C PHE A 507 -25.45 31.02 24.14
N ILE A 508 -24.49 31.83 23.63
CA ILE A 508 -23.31 31.33 22.97
C ILE A 508 -22.50 30.47 23.94
N GLN A 509 -22.22 30.95 25.16
CA GLN A 509 -21.49 30.19 26.17
C GLN A 509 -22.18 28.89 26.55
N GLN A 510 -23.51 28.92 26.66
CA GLN A 510 -24.30 27.75 26.98
C GLN A 510 -24.24 26.68 25.88
N VAL A 511 -24.34 27.07 24.60
CA VAL A 511 -24.20 26.19 23.47
C VAL A 511 -22.76 25.59 23.38
N LEU A 512 -21.74 26.40 23.66
CA LEU A 512 -20.33 25.94 23.69
C LEU A 512 -20.13 24.92 24.82
N ALA A 513 -20.69 25.16 26.02
CA ALA A 513 -20.58 24.23 27.14
C ALA A 513 -21.32 22.90 26.87
N ASP A 514 -22.55 22.97 26.34
CA ASP A 514 -23.38 21.80 26.01
C ASP A 514 -22.69 20.90 24.94
N LEU A 515 -22.06 21.51 23.95
CA LEU A 515 -21.40 20.80 22.88
C LEU A 515 -19.93 20.47 23.21
N LYS A 516 -19.41 20.92 24.35
CA LYS A 516 -17.98 20.79 24.77
C LYS A 516 -17.01 21.36 23.73
N LEU A 517 -17.36 22.47 23.10
CA LEU A 517 -16.57 23.19 22.12
C LEU A 517 -15.91 24.42 22.75
N THR A 518 -14.83 24.91 22.13
CA THR A 518 -13.99 25.99 22.67
C THR A 518 -14.29 27.34 22.02
N SER A 519 -14.82 27.35 20.79
CA SER A 519 -15.06 28.58 20.05
C SER A 519 -16.29 28.49 19.14
N LEU A 520 -16.86 29.65 18.76
CA LEU A 520 -17.90 29.74 17.74
C LEU A 520 -17.49 29.18 16.39
N ASN A 521 -16.21 29.30 16.05
CA ASN A 521 -15.68 28.68 14.82
C ASN A 521 -15.78 27.16 14.85
N ASP A 522 -15.64 26.54 16.03
CA ASP A 522 -15.85 25.10 16.16
C ASP A 522 -17.33 24.73 15.99
N VAL A 523 -18.28 25.60 16.44
CA VAL A 523 -19.71 25.38 16.17
C VAL A 523 -20.00 25.50 14.67
N PHE A 524 -19.47 26.51 13.99
CA PHE A 524 -19.59 26.63 12.54
C PHE A 524 -19.00 25.44 11.81
N MET A 525 -17.85 24.97 12.24
CA MET A 525 -17.21 23.77 11.66
C MET A 525 -18.09 22.52 11.84
N GLU A 526 -18.66 22.30 13.02
CA GLU A 526 -19.55 21.16 13.29
C GLU A 526 -20.85 21.23 12.46
N ILE A 527 -21.39 22.43 12.25
CA ILE A 527 -22.54 22.66 11.34
C ILE A 527 -22.14 22.38 9.89
N GLY A 528 -21.01 22.95 9.43
CA GLY A 528 -20.54 22.79 8.06
C GLY A 528 -20.17 21.34 7.71
N LEU A 529 -19.70 20.57 8.69
CA LEU A 529 -19.45 19.11 8.55
C LEU A 529 -20.72 18.26 8.64
N GLY A 530 -21.89 18.86 8.91
CA GLY A 530 -23.16 18.15 9.07
C GLY A 530 -23.28 17.36 10.38
N ASN A 531 -22.39 17.57 11.34
CA ASN A 531 -22.43 16.91 12.66
C ASN A 531 -23.48 17.55 13.57
N GLN A 532 -23.78 18.86 13.38
CA GLN A 532 -24.80 19.60 14.07
C GLN A 532 -25.71 20.29 13.05
N MET A 533 -26.97 20.43 13.41
CA MET A 533 -27.97 21.10 12.55
C MET A 533 -28.02 22.58 12.81
N SER A 534 -27.95 23.37 11.77
CA SER A 534 -28.02 24.83 11.85
C SER A 534 -29.31 25.31 12.51
N THR A 535 -30.48 24.69 12.22
CA THR A 535 -31.77 25.00 12.82
C THR A 535 -31.80 24.73 14.33
N VAL A 536 -31.30 23.57 14.77
CA VAL A 536 -31.24 23.20 16.19
C VAL A 536 -30.33 24.15 16.98
N ILE A 537 -29.18 24.50 16.38
CA ILE A 537 -28.25 25.45 17.01
C ILE A 537 -28.86 26.87 17.03
N ALA A 538 -29.55 27.28 15.97
CA ALA A 538 -30.22 28.58 15.91
C ALA A 538 -31.28 28.74 17.02
N HIS A 539 -32.16 27.77 17.22
CA HIS A 539 -33.15 27.77 18.31
C HIS A 539 -32.50 27.87 19.71
N ARG A 540 -31.40 27.14 19.92
CA ARG A 540 -30.65 27.24 21.19
C ARG A 540 -30.01 28.61 21.41
N LEU A 541 -29.50 29.22 20.34
CA LEU A 541 -28.91 30.57 20.38
C LEU A 541 -29.94 31.68 20.56
N LEU A 542 -31.20 31.42 20.23
CA LEU A 542 -32.34 32.34 20.45
C LEU A 542 -32.96 32.17 21.82
N GLY A 543 -32.56 31.17 22.62
CA GLY A 543 -33.11 30.91 23.94
C GLY A 543 -34.52 30.30 23.90
N GLU A 544 -34.98 29.82 22.75
CA GLU A 544 -36.27 29.17 22.60
C GLU A 544 -36.15 27.70 23.07
N SER A 545 -37.00 27.33 24.05
CA SER A 545 -37.16 25.93 24.42
C SER A 545 -37.78 25.17 23.25
N ILE A 546 -37.13 24.12 22.79
CA ILE A 546 -37.65 23.26 21.72
C ILE A 546 -38.84 22.48 22.28
N GLU A 547 -40.06 23.02 22.18
CA GLU A 547 -41.27 22.20 22.22
C GLU A 547 -41.32 21.41 20.92
N ILE A 548 -41.08 20.09 21.02
CA ILE A 548 -41.18 19.16 19.90
C ILE A 548 -42.65 19.03 19.56
N ASP A 549 -43.12 19.82 18.59
CA ASP A 549 -44.41 19.59 17.95
C ASP A 549 -44.36 18.22 17.24
N THR A 550 -45.22 17.33 17.72
CA THR A 550 -45.30 15.92 17.26
C THR A 550 -45.89 15.77 15.85
N ASP A 551 -46.23 16.86 15.18
CA ASP A 551 -46.80 16.88 13.83
C ASP A 551 -45.79 17.39 12.80
N GLY A 552 -44.68 16.69 12.64
CA GLY A 552 -43.64 16.65 11.61
C GLY A 552 -43.73 17.51 10.32
N ASN A 553 -44.20 18.77 10.42
CA ASN A 553 -44.26 19.67 9.28
C ASN A 553 -43.16 20.73 9.43
N PRO A 554 -42.06 20.72 8.62
CA PRO A 554 -41.12 21.83 8.63
C PRO A 554 -41.84 23.08 8.12
N ASP A 555 -41.69 24.19 8.84
CA ASP A 555 -42.19 25.49 8.43
C ASP A 555 -41.89 25.75 6.95
N ASN A 556 -42.94 25.86 6.14
CA ASN A 556 -42.91 26.09 4.70
C ASN A 556 -42.41 27.50 4.33
N ASN A 557 -41.82 28.26 5.25
CA ASN A 557 -41.37 29.65 5.03
C ASN A 557 -39.83 29.82 5.01
N ALA A 558 -39.02 28.76 5.13
CA ALA A 558 -37.59 28.89 4.97
C ALA A 558 -37.25 29.01 3.47
N MET A 559 -36.61 30.10 3.05
CA MET A 559 -36.06 30.20 1.69
C MET A 559 -35.06 29.07 1.49
N PRO A 560 -35.06 28.38 0.30
CA PRO A 560 -34.11 27.31 0.04
C PRO A 560 -32.68 27.87 -0.04
N LEU A 561 -31.70 27.09 0.47
CA LEU A 561 -30.30 27.45 0.40
C LEU A 561 -29.79 27.28 -1.05
N GLU A 562 -29.25 28.34 -1.63
CA GLU A 562 -28.65 28.27 -2.98
C GLU A 562 -27.33 27.47 -3.00
N ILE A 563 -27.24 26.49 -3.89
CA ILE A 563 -26.07 25.63 -4.05
C ILE A 563 -25.39 25.91 -5.40
N THR A 564 -24.09 26.23 -5.34
CA THR A 564 -23.25 26.41 -6.51
C THR A 564 -23.00 25.08 -7.23
N ALA A 565 -23.03 25.10 -8.56
CA ALA A 565 -22.70 23.96 -9.41
C ALA A 565 -21.29 23.39 -9.17
N ASN A 566 -20.36 24.21 -8.69
CA ASN A 566 -19.00 23.79 -8.34
C ASN A 566 -18.90 22.91 -7.08
N GLY A 567 -19.97 22.77 -6.29
CA GLY A 567 -20.00 22.04 -5.04
C GLY A 567 -18.73 22.31 -4.22
N GLY A 568 -18.73 22.95 -3.09
CA GLY A 568 -17.50 23.10 -2.29
C GLY A 568 -16.96 21.73 -1.84
N LEU A 569 -15.82 21.68 -1.16
CA LEU A 569 -15.25 20.45 -0.57
C LEU A 569 -16.24 19.71 0.39
N LEU A 570 -17.29 20.38 0.82
CA LEU A 570 -18.31 19.89 1.76
C LEU A 570 -19.69 19.71 1.13
N THR A 571 -19.85 19.97 -0.17
CA THR A 571 -21.07 19.70 -0.90
C THR A 571 -20.76 18.66 -1.97
N THR A 572 -21.41 17.50 -1.88
CA THR A 572 -21.22 16.39 -2.81
C THR A 572 -22.54 16.02 -3.46
N PHE A 573 -22.50 15.67 -4.76
CA PHE A 573 -23.68 15.17 -5.47
C PHE A 573 -23.77 13.66 -5.32
N ALA A 574 -24.97 13.17 -5.01
CA ALA A 574 -25.20 11.76 -4.72
C ALA A 574 -25.04 10.91 -5.98
N GLN A 575 -24.21 9.88 -5.92
CA GLN A 575 -24.00 8.95 -7.03
C GLN A 575 -25.18 8.00 -7.30
N CYS A 576 -26.09 7.85 -6.33
CA CYS A 576 -27.26 6.99 -6.47
C CYS A 576 -28.39 7.56 -7.36
N CYS A 577 -28.38 8.88 -7.62
CA CYS A 577 -29.42 9.54 -8.42
C CYS A 577 -28.86 10.59 -9.39
N HIS A 578 -27.58 10.89 -9.34
CA HIS A 578 -26.88 11.79 -10.26
C HIS A 578 -27.66 13.07 -10.58
N PRO A 579 -27.89 13.97 -9.58
CA PRO A 579 -28.68 15.18 -9.79
C PRO A 579 -27.92 16.14 -10.71
N VAL A 580 -28.65 16.76 -11.65
CA VAL A 580 -28.09 17.73 -12.60
C VAL A 580 -28.78 19.09 -12.46
N PRO A 581 -28.12 20.21 -12.84
CA PRO A 581 -28.71 21.53 -12.77
C PRO A 581 -30.09 21.60 -13.41
N GLY A 582 -31.05 22.17 -12.67
CA GLY A 582 -32.47 22.26 -13.07
C GLY A 582 -33.33 21.09 -12.60
N ASP A 583 -32.76 20.07 -11.95
CA ASP A 583 -33.54 19.05 -11.26
C ASP A 583 -34.09 19.59 -9.92
N PRO A 584 -35.21 19.06 -9.43
CA PRO A 584 -35.63 19.30 -8.04
C PRO A 584 -34.69 18.55 -7.11
N ILE A 585 -34.04 19.28 -6.20
CA ILE A 585 -33.01 18.76 -5.34
C ILE A 585 -33.29 18.95 -3.84
N ILE A 586 -32.70 18.09 -3.02
CA ILE A 586 -32.72 18.18 -1.59
C ILE A 586 -31.37 17.82 -1.01
N ALA A 587 -30.93 18.54 0.01
CA ALA A 587 -29.70 18.25 0.70
C ALA A 587 -29.94 17.34 1.92
N TYR A 588 -29.06 16.34 2.09
CA TYR A 588 -28.96 15.52 3.28
C TYR A 588 -27.68 15.87 4.03
N ALA A 589 -27.81 16.28 5.29
CA ALA A 589 -26.67 16.54 6.16
C ALA A 589 -26.05 15.21 6.64
N SER A 590 -24.92 14.86 6.08
CA SER A 590 -24.19 13.61 6.37
C SER A 590 -23.04 13.87 7.34
N PRO A 591 -23.04 13.26 8.55
CA PRO A 591 -21.99 13.48 9.54
C PRO A 591 -20.59 13.23 8.97
N GLY A 592 -19.69 14.20 9.09
CA GLY A 592 -18.32 14.15 8.59
C GLY A 592 -18.13 14.33 7.09
N LYS A 593 -19.20 14.37 6.29
CA LYS A 593 -19.17 14.54 4.83
C LYS A 593 -19.74 15.89 4.35
N GLY A 594 -20.45 16.60 5.22
CA GLY A 594 -21.16 17.84 4.84
C GLY A 594 -22.52 17.56 4.20
N LEU A 595 -22.90 18.35 3.19
CA LEU A 595 -24.17 18.24 2.49
C LEU A 595 -24.05 17.29 1.30
N VAL A 596 -24.90 16.28 1.24
CA VAL A 596 -25.06 15.38 0.08
C VAL A 596 -26.36 15.76 -0.64
N ILE A 597 -26.21 16.18 -1.90
CA ILE A 597 -27.33 16.63 -2.72
C ILE A 597 -27.94 15.45 -3.48
N HIS A 598 -29.22 15.21 -3.26
CA HIS A 598 -29.97 14.18 -3.95
C HIS A 598 -31.03 14.80 -4.87
N HIS A 599 -31.42 14.06 -5.89
CA HIS A 599 -32.68 14.32 -6.60
C HIS A 599 -33.87 14.05 -5.66
N GLU A 600 -34.88 14.89 -5.64
CA GLU A 600 -35.98 14.79 -4.69
C GLU A 600 -36.78 13.45 -4.79
N ALA A 601 -36.81 12.83 -5.97
CA ALA A 601 -37.42 11.53 -6.21
C ALA A 601 -36.51 10.32 -5.93
N CYS A 602 -35.34 10.51 -5.33
CA CYS A 602 -34.40 9.42 -5.06
C CYS A 602 -34.96 8.42 -4.04
N SER A 603 -34.85 7.11 -4.35
CA SER A 603 -35.33 6.02 -3.49
C SER A 603 -34.61 5.92 -2.15
N ASN A 604 -33.36 6.42 -2.07
CA ASN A 604 -32.56 6.43 -0.84
C ASN A 604 -33.00 7.52 0.17
N LEU A 605 -34.00 8.34 -0.19
CA LEU A 605 -34.62 9.32 0.71
C LEU A 605 -35.82 8.76 1.49
N LYS A 606 -35.97 7.43 1.59
CA LYS A 606 -37.09 6.76 2.28
C LYS A 606 -37.19 7.16 3.74
N ASP A 607 -36.08 7.42 4.40
CA ASP A 607 -35.99 7.82 5.81
C ASP A 607 -36.39 9.31 6.06
N ARG A 608 -36.73 10.06 5.00
CA ARG A 608 -37.16 11.49 5.13
C ARG A 608 -38.33 11.67 6.05
N LYS A 609 -39.28 10.71 6.05
CA LYS A 609 -40.45 10.74 6.92
C LYS A 609 -40.13 10.48 8.40
N ASP A 610 -39.12 9.64 8.64
CA ASP A 610 -38.72 9.22 9.99
C ASP A 610 -37.71 10.18 10.63
N ASN A 611 -36.88 10.86 9.80
CA ASN A 611 -35.86 11.79 10.24
C ASN A 611 -35.86 13.11 9.44
N PRO A 612 -36.93 13.89 9.46
CA PRO A 612 -37.06 15.10 8.64
C PRO A 612 -35.98 16.16 8.94
N LYS A 613 -35.40 16.14 10.13
CA LYS A 613 -34.41 17.11 10.62
C LYS A 613 -33.07 17.04 9.89
N HIS A 614 -32.74 15.93 9.21
CA HIS A 614 -31.50 15.79 8.45
C HIS A 614 -31.59 16.27 7.00
N TYR A 615 -32.75 16.70 6.56
CA TYR A 615 -33.02 17.14 5.20
C TYR A 615 -33.27 18.66 5.16
N MET A 616 -32.64 19.31 4.18
CA MET A 616 -32.72 20.75 3.99
C MET A 616 -33.18 21.05 2.56
N PRO A 617 -34.18 21.94 2.36
CA PRO A 617 -34.54 22.40 1.02
C PRO A 617 -33.39 23.22 0.41
N VAL A 618 -33.04 22.93 -0.82
CA VAL A 618 -31.95 23.59 -1.55
C VAL A 618 -32.36 23.84 -2.98
N ASP A 619 -31.84 24.91 -3.58
CA ASP A 619 -32.03 25.24 -4.99
C ASP A 619 -30.69 25.44 -5.70
N TRP A 620 -30.71 25.28 -7.02
CA TRP A 620 -29.52 25.56 -7.85
C TRP A 620 -29.31 27.06 -7.98
N GLU A 621 -28.08 27.51 -7.70
CA GLU A 621 -27.67 28.88 -8.00
C GLU A 621 -27.72 29.13 -9.52
N LYS A 622 -28.27 30.27 -9.92
CA LYS A 622 -28.31 30.70 -11.33
C LYS A 622 -26.92 31.18 -11.77
N SER A 623 -26.01 30.27 -12.05
CA SER A 623 -24.68 30.58 -12.57
C SER A 623 -24.47 29.98 -13.96
N ASP A 624 -23.91 30.76 -14.89
CA ASP A 624 -23.50 30.35 -16.24
C ASP A 624 -22.17 29.54 -16.21
N THR A 625 -22.08 28.51 -15.41
CA THR A 625 -20.86 27.69 -15.31
C THR A 625 -20.89 26.54 -16.32
N GLN A 626 -19.83 26.45 -17.15
CA GLN A 626 -19.59 25.37 -18.12
C GLN A 626 -19.12 24.07 -17.43
N ILE A 627 -19.83 23.65 -16.36
CA ILE A 627 -19.50 22.42 -15.63
C ILE A 627 -20.36 21.29 -16.20
N GLU A 628 -19.73 20.13 -16.43
CA GLU A 628 -20.42 18.92 -16.84
C GLU A 628 -20.76 18.06 -15.63
N PHE A 629 -21.99 17.54 -15.61
CA PHE A 629 -22.50 16.68 -14.57
C PHE A 629 -22.70 15.28 -15.13
N GLU A 630 -22.42 14.25 -14.30
CA GLU A 630 -22.64 12.86 -14.68
C GLU A 630 -24.11 12.48 -14.48
N THR A 631 -24.66 11.71 -15.41
CA THR A 631 -25.99 11.11 -15.29
C THR A 631 -26.04 9.74 -15.94
N GLU A 632 -26.87 8.85 -15.41
CA GLU A 632 -27.00 7.48 -15.89
C GLU A 632 -28.31 7.29 -16.66
N LEU A 633 -28.21 6.74 -17.87
CA LEU A 633 -29.35 6.33 -18.67
C LEU A 633 -29.40 4.81 -18.79
N ARG A 634 -30.57 4.23 -18.60
CA ARG A 634 -30.91 2.84 -18.95
C ARG A 634 -31.64 2.83 -20.25
N ILE A 635 -31.12 2.06 -21.20
CA ILE A 635 -31.58 2.02 -22.58
C ILE A 635 -31.80 0.55 -22.97
N GLU A 636 -32.99 0.20 -23.43
CA GLU A 636 -33.27 -1.08 -24.01
C GLU A 636 -33.35 -0.95 -25.52
N MET A 637 -32.56 -1.71 -26.26
CA MET A 637 -32.46 -1.66 -27.70
C MET A 637 -32.44 -3.05 -28.33
N ILE A 638 -32.84 -3.11 -29.59
CA ILE A 638 -32.74 -4.35 -30.38
C ILE A 638 -31.28 -4.64 -30.68
N ASN A 639 -30.86 -5.89 -30.38
CA ASN A 639 -29.50 -6.34 -30.67
C ASN A 639 -29.35 -6.60 -32.19
N GLN A 640 -28.82 -5.59 -32.91
CA GLN A 640 -28.48 -5.68 -34.34
C GLN A 640 -27.08 -5.13 -34.57
N GLN A 641 -26.44 -5.59 -35.64
CA GLN A 641 -25.12 -5.11 -36.02
C GLN A 641 -25.16 -3.59 -36.28
N GLY A 642 -24.33 -2.82 -35.53
CA GLY A 642 -24.25 -1.37 -35.66
C GLY A 642 -25.08 -0.58 -34.65
N THR A 643 -25.99 -1.19 -33.88
CA THR A 643 -26.83 -0.49 -32.88
C THR A 643 -26.02 0.27 -31.85
N LEU A 644 -25.02 -0.37 -31.24
CA LEU A 644 -24.16 0.27 -30.21
C LEU A 644 -23.31 1.43 -30.77
N PRO A 645 -22.60 1.30 -31.91
CA PRO A 645 -21.91 2.42 -32.57
C PRO A 645 -22.87 3.56 -32.93
N HIS A 646 -24.08 3.30 -33.37
CA HIS A 646 -25.09 4.31 -33.68
C HIS A 646 -25.51 5.09 -32.43
N LEU A 647 -25.76 4.40 -31.31
CA LEU A 647 -26.06 5.03 -30.03
C LEU A 647 -24.92 5.92 -29.57
N MET A 648 -23.67 5.41 -29.58
CA MET A 648 -22.49 6.17 -29.17
C MET A 648 -22.27 7.42 -30.03
N SER A 649 -22.42 7.29 -31.35
CA SER A 649 -22.33 8.41 -32.29
C SER A 649 -23.42 9.45 -32.03
N THR A 650 -24.63 9.01 -31.74
CA THR A 650 -25.77 9.88 -31.45
C THR A 650 -25.53 10.70 -30.19
N ILE A 651 -25.06 10.07 -29.09
CA ILE A 651 -24.71 10.75 -27.82
C ILE A 651 -23.58 11.76 -28.06
N SER A 652 -22.50 11.32 -28.70
CA SER A 652 -21.34 12.19 -28.96
C SER A 652 -21.68 13.40 -29.85
N SER A 653 -22.63 13.24 -30.79
CA SER A 653 -23.08 14.35 -31.65
C SER A 653 -23.84 15.44 -30.90
N MET A 654 -24.24 15.19 -29.68
CA MET A 654 -24.97 16.12 -28.81
C MET A 654 -24.06 16.82 -27.79
N ASP A 655 -22.75 16.86 -28.03
CA ASP A 655 -21.76 17.50 -27.12
C ASP A 655 -21.77 16.88 -25.70
N SER A 656 -21.94 15.57 -25.64
CA SER A 656 -21.95 14.77 -24.42
C SER A 656 -20.87 13.69 -24.49
N ASN A 657 -20.09 13.53 -23.42
CA ASN A 657 -19.07 12.52 -23.33
C ASN A 657 -19.61 11.27 -22.61
N ILE A 658 -19.26 10.11 -23.11
CA ILE A 658 -19.59 8.81 -22.47
C ILE A 658 -18.45 8.45 -21.53
N GLN A 659 -18.72 8.40 -20.24
CA GLN A 659 -17.76 8.01 -19.20
C GLN A 659 -17.60 6.48 -19.12
N SER A 660 -18.73 5.78 -19.14
CA SER A 660 -18.73 4.33 -19.11
C SER A 660 -20.01 3.77 -19.73
N ILE A 661 -19.92 2.54 -20.21
CA ILE A 661 -21.03 1.80 -20.81
C ILE A 661 -20.98 0.35 -20.35
N TRP A 662 -22.11 -0.16 -19.90
CA TRP A 662 -22.30 -1.56 -19.56
C TRP A 662 -23.42 -2.12 -20.44
N THR A 663 -23.21 -3.31 -20.95
CA THR A 663 -24.19 -3.98 -21.82
C THR A 663 -24.49 -5.36 -21.28
N GLU A 664 -25.76 -5.68 -21.14
CA GLU A 664 -26.24 -7.00 -20.76
C GLU A 664 -27.19 -7.52 -21.84
N GLU A 665 -26.94 -8.72 -22.34
CA GLU A 665 -27.80 -9.33 -23.34
C GLU A 665 -28.95 -10.06 -22.66
N GLN A 666 -30.20 -9.68 -22.99
CA GLN A 666 -31.40 -10.31 -22.51
C GLN A 666 -32.08 -11.07 -23.65
N GLU A 667 -32.40 -12.37 -23.43
CA GLU A 667 -33.17 -13.24 -24.30
C GLU A 667 -32.85 -13.15 -25.82
N GLY A 668 -31.56 -13.13 -26.19
CA GLY A 668 -31.06 -13.36 -27.56
C GLY A 668 -31.29 -12.26 -28.58
N ARG A 669 -32.11 -11.23 -28.31
CA ARG A 669 -32.40 -10.13 -29.24
C ARG A 669 -32.45 -8.73 -28.64
N LEU A 670 -32.31 -8.62 -27.34
CA LEU A 670 -32.40 -7.34 -26.65
C LEU A 670 -31.08 -7.03 -25.93
N TYR A 671 -30.65 -5.79 -26.03
CA TYR A 671 -29.57 -5.23 -25.20
C TYR A 671 -30.18 -4.32 -24.14
N GLN A 672 -29.86 -4.58 -22.90
CA GLN A 672 -29.94 -3.59 -21.83
C GLN A 672 -28.60 -2.88 -21.74
N ILE A 673 -28.60 -1.58 -21.98
CA ILE A 673 -27.41 -0.74 -22.02
C ILE A 673 -27.54 0.29 -20.92
N ILE A 674 -26.56 0.32 -20.02
CA ILE A 674 -26.43 1.36 -19.00
C ILE A 674 -25.31 2.28 -19.43
N VAL A 675 -25.60 3.55 -19.64
CA VAL A 675 -24.65 4.56 -20.09
C VAL A 675 -24.51 5.64 -19.04
N LEU A 676 -23.30 5.83 -18.52
CA LEU A 676 -22.95 7.02 -17.72
C LEU A 676 -22.38 8.07 -18.68
N LEU A 677 -23.02 9.21 -18.76
CA LEU A 677 -22.67 10.29 -19.67
C LEU A 677 -22.64 11.66 -18.98
N THR A 678 -21.95 12.63 -19.59
CA THR A 678 -21.87 13.99 -19.07
C THR A 678 -22.89 14.90 -19.71
N VAL A 679 -23.53 15.75 -18.91
CA VAL A 679 -24.51 16.74 -19.35
C VAL A 679 -24.30 18.08 -18.66
N LYS A 680 -24.74 19.16 -19.29
CA LYS A 680 -24.63 20.53 -18.75
C LYS A 680 -25.77 20.85 -17.77
N ASP A 681 -26.98 20.42 -18.11
CA ASP A 681 -28.20 20.64 -17.34
C ASP A 681 -29.31 19.62 -17.73
N ASN A 682 -30.48 19.73 -17.09
CA ASN A 682 -31.61 18.87 -17.39
C ASN A 682 -32.21 19.12 -18.81
N LYS A 683 -32.05 20.31 -19.39
CA LYS A 683 -32.46 20.61 -20.77
C LYS A 683 -31.58 19.91 -21.77
N HIS A 684 -30.27 19.92 -21.55
CA HIS A 684 -29.28 19.20 -22.35
C HIS A 684 -29.60 17.70 -22.34
N LEU A 685 -29.80 17.14 -21.14
CA LEU A 685 -30.20 15.74 -20.95
C LEU A 685 -31.50 15.39 -21.71
N ALA A 686 -32.51 16.25 -21.59
CA ALA A 686 -33.79 16.04 -22.29
C ALA A 686 -33.62 16.02 -23.81
N ASN A 687 -32.72 16.85 -24.35
CA ASN A 687 -32.43 16.87 -25.79
C ASN A 687 -31.72 15.58 -26.23
N ILE A 688 -30.77 15.06 -25.44
CA ILE A 688 -30.10 13.77 -25.69
C ILE A 688 -31.14 12.65 -25.70
N ILE A 689 -31.97 12.56 -24.67
CA ILE A 689 -33.05 11.53 -24.61
C ILE A 689 -34.01 11.64 -25.80
N ARG A 690 -34.37 12.87 -26.19
CA ARG A 690 -35.26 13.08 -27.35
C ARG A 690 -34.59 12.61 -28.65
N LYS A 691 -33.28 12.80 -28.80
CA LYS A 691 -32.53 12.36 -29.99
C LYS A 691 -32.42 10.83 -30.03
N ILE A 692 -32.14 10.20 -28.89
CA ILE A 692 -32.09 8.73 -28.78
C ILE A 692 -33.48 8.14 -29.06
N LYS A 693 -34.55 8.78 -28.63
CA LYS A 693 -35.95 8.34 -28.92
C LYS A 693 -36.30 8.32 -30.40
N GLN A 694 -35.52 8.97 -31.26
CA GLN A 694 -35.72 8.93 -32.72
C GLN A 694 -35.04 7.72 -33.38
N MET A 695 -34.27 6.94 -32.62
CA MET A 695 -33.59 5.75 -33.16
C MET A 695 -34.60 4.60 -33.34
N PRO A 696 -34.63 3.96 -34.51
CA PRO A 696 -35.58 2.89 -34.80
C PRO A 696 -35.33 1.62 -33.97
N GLU A 697 -34.13 1.43 -33.47
CA GLU A 697 -33.74 0.28 -32.67
C GLU A 697 -34.11 0.42 -31.17
N LEU A 698 -34.56 1.59 -30.74
CA LEU A 698 -34.92 1.84 -29.36
C LEU A 698 -36.25 1.20 -28.98
N ILE A 699 -36.27 0.52 -27.82
CA ILE A 699 -37.47 -0.01 -27.20
C ILE A 699 -37.88 0.85 -26.03
N HIS A 700 -36.93 1.07 -25.08
CA HIS A 700 -37.17 1.85 -23.88
C HIS A 700 -35.95 2.67 -23.51
N ILE A 701 -36.19 3.85 -22.95
CA ILE A 701 -35.15 4.70 -22.36
C ILE A 701 -35.68 5.39 -21.12
N GLU A 702 -34.94 5.27 -20.05
CA GLU A 702 -35.23 5.95 -18.80
C GLU A 702 -33.96 6.51 -18.18
N ARG A 703 -34.11 7.60 -17.41
CA ARG A 703 -33.04 8.08 -16.56
C ARG A 703 -33.04 7.28 -15.26
N ASN A 704 -31.89 6.77 -14.87
CA ASN A 704 -31.76 6.07 -13.60
C ASN A 704 -31.61 7.06 -12.45
N ILE A 705 -32.71 7.32 -11.75
CA ILE A 705 -32.74 8.16 -10.54
C ILE A 705 -32.68 7.29 -9.27
N ASN A 706 -32.79 5.97 -9.43
CA ASN A 706 -32.90 5.01 -8.33
C ASN A 706 -31.95 3.82 -8.60
N GLN A 707 -30.80 3.83 -7.98
CA GLN A 707 -29.93 2.63 -7.89
C GLN A 707 -30.35 1.74 -6.72
#